data_1d9f350e75d4fdb7c32e89c11101ec91
#
_entry.id   1d9f350e75d4fdb7c32e89c11101ec91
#
_cell.length_a   1.000
_cell.length_b   1.000
_cell.length_c   1.000
_cell.angle_alpha   90.00
_cell.angle_beta   90.00
_cell.angle_gamma   90.00
#
_symmetry.space_group_name_H-M   'P 1'
#
loop_
_entity.id
_entity.type
_entity.pdbx_description
1 polymer ?
#
loop_
_entity_poly.entity_id
_entity_poly.type
_entity_poly.pdbx_seq_one_letter_code
_entity_poly.pdbx_strand_id
1 'polypeptide(L)'
;MMKNTMLEMSRYAALARQAVAEGIVLLKNEAVLPLASGGRAALFGYAQFHYYQSGTGSGGLVNTAHVPNLPEVLGGPDGYQLDAEVQARYAAWLAEHPYEMGTGWAQEPWFQPEMPLDEDFVRAAAQRAETAFIVIGRTAGEDQDNSNAPGSFLLTEGEENMLALVCRHFKKSVVLLNVGNIIDMQWVMRYNPGAVAYIWQGGQEGCHGVLDVLNGTVNPCGKLPDTIACTPADYPAADHYGADDRNIYAEDIYVGYRYFETFAPEKVLYPFGFGLSYTKFEVRLLSADETADGITAFAAVQNTGSCPGKEVVQLYCTAPQGRLGKPSKVLCAFAKTRTLAHGESQTLTLKAPWRNFASYDDSGVTGHKSAFVLEAGEYRFSLGTDVRSAEEAFTVTLPLMVVEQLESAAAPAVAFERLRPGADGTPAWETVPTEEERPEPRCAARLPREWLQTGDKGIRLRDVADGTTAMADFVAQFSDEELCTIVRGEGMNSPRVTPGTAGAIGGVSDALQRYGLPAACCSDGPSGIRMDCGAVAFAMPNGTCLAATFNEGLSEELYSMEGLELRKNHVDTLLGPGINIHRHPLNGRNFEYFSEDPLLTGKMACAQLRGMHRWGVTGTIKHFATNNQEHRRHFVESIVSERALREIYLRGFEIAVKEGHARSIMTSYNPLNGYWTASNYDLVTTILRGQWCYTGIVMSDWWAEGNDRDGAGSTKHVAAMVRAQNDVFMVVTDPEHNSGSDDLAVALTEGRLIRGELQRSAANICRFLLQTPAFRRSIGRTTALDAQLEAMAEQDMQQAAQNGQPLTLHGGVSIDPAAIDNGYRRTTAFCVMVEQGGAYTLHLRCRAMPGNSPLAQIPVSIFAGRVFVKTITITGAQTDWCEFTAALPAVDAGEVFYLRFYFGQSGMELDAVSLDLLS
;
A
#
# COMPACT_ATOMS: atom_id res chain seq x y z
N MET A 1 -7.98 -28.78 -9.31
CA MET A 1 -9.35 -29.01 -8.79
C MET A 1 -9.74 -27.78 -8.00
N MET A 2 -10.59 -26.92 -8.55
CA MET A 2 -11.15 -25.76 -7.85
C MET A 2 -12.09 -26.26 -6.75
N LYS A 3 -11.56 -26.40 -5.53
CA LYS A 3 -12.39 -26.61 -4.33
C LYS A 3 -12.72 -25.25 -3.74
N ASN A 4 -14.02 -24.97 -3.63
CA ASN A 4 -14.67 -23.81 -3.01
C ASN A 4 -14.31 -22.44 -3.61
N THR A 5 -15.22 -21.94 -4.43
CA THR A 5 -15.23 -20.62 -5.06
C THR A 5 -16.08 -19.62 -4.26
N MET A 6 -16.12 -19.69 -2.93
CA MET A 6 -16.87 -18.77 -2.08
C MET A 6 -15.94 -17.86 -1.29
N LEU A 7 -16.37 -16.61 -1.06
CA LEU A 7 -15.76 -15.72 -0.07
C LEU A 7 -16.14 -16.23 1.32
N GLU A 8 -15.25 -17.03 1.91
CA GLU A 8 -15.41 -17.53 3.28
C GLU A 8 -14.63 -16.65 4.25
N MET A 9 -15.32 -15.82 5.03
CA MET A 9 -14.68 -14.86 5.96
C MET A 9 -13.81 -15.58 7.00
N SER A 10 -14.19 -16.79 7.45
CA SER A 10 -13.36 -17.59 8.35
C SER A 10 -12.04 -18.04 7.73
N ARG A 11 -12.03 -18.39 6.44
CA ARG A 11 -10.80 -18.70 5.70
C ARG A 11 -9.96 -17.44 5.50
N TYR A 12 -10.60 -16.30 5.19
CA TYR A 12 -9.93 -15.03 5.01
C TYR A 12 -9.19 -14.61 6.30
N ALA A 13 -9.91 -14.66 7.45
CA ALA A 13 -9.34 -14.41 8.77
C ALA A 13 -8.18 -15.38 9.09
N ALA A 14 -8.34 -16.68 8.80
CA ALA A 14 -7.29 -17.66 9.03
C ALA A 14 -6.03 -17.39 8.21
N LEU A 15 -6.16 -16.98 6.94
CA LEU A 15 -5.02 -16.62 6.09
C LEU A 15 -4.34 -15.33 6.57
N ALA A 16 -5.12 -14.31 6.99
CA ALA A 16 -4.58 -13.07 7.55
C ALA A 16 -3.86 -13.34 8.88
N ARG A 17 -4.45 -14.11 9.80
CA ARG A 17 -3.82 -14.53 11.05
C ARG A 17 -2.51 -15.28 10.81
N GLN A 18 -2.50 -16.19 9.82
CA GLN A 18 -1.27 -16.89 9.42
C GLN A 18 -0.23 -15.91 8.87
N ALA A 19 -0.64 -14.95 8.03
CA ALA A 19 0.28 -13.96 7.46
C ALA A 19 0.90 -13.09 8.55
N VAL A 20 0.13 -12.65 9.54
CA VAL A 20 0.66 -11.94 10.72
C VAL A 20 1.66 -12.81 11.47
N ALA A 21 1.29 -14.04 11.84
CA ALA A 21 2.18 -14.91 12.60
C ALA A 21 3.49 -15.22 11.86
N GLU A 22 3.44 -15.38 10.51
CA GLU A 22 4.63 -15.58 9.67
C GLU A 22 5.41 -14.30 9.41
N GLY A 23 4.81 -13.12 9.57
CA GLY A 23 5.43 -11.81 9.40
C GLY A 23 6.05 -11.26 10.69
N ILE A 24 5.68 -11.77 11.87
CA ILE A 24 6.29 -11.38 13.13
C ILE A 24 7.77 -11.74 13.12
N VAL A 25 8.61 -10.73 13.38
CA VAL A 25 10.07 -10.88 13.42
C VAL A 25 10.57 -10.89 14.87
N LEU A 26 11.03 -12.04 15.33
CA LEU A 26 11.64 -12.19 16.64
C LEU A 26 13.09 -11.73 16.58
N LEU A 27 13.41 -10.61 17.25
CA LEU A 27 14.76 -10.01 17.23
C LEU A 27 15.65 -10.50 18.39
N LYS A 28 15.04 -10.81 19.52
CA LYS A 28 15.74 -11.30 20.72
C LYS A 28 14.88 -12.29 21.45
N ASN A 29 15.50 -13.37 21.96
CA ASN A 29 14.82 -14.34 22.84
C ASN A 29 15.84 -15.06 23.74
N GLU A 30 15.87 -14.68 25.00
CA GLU A 30 16.71 -15.32 26.03
C GLU A 30 15.96 -16.48 26.71
N ALA A 31 15.45 -17.40 25.90
CA ALA A 31 14.63 -18.54 26.34
C ALA A 31 13.36 -18.14 27.11
N VAL A 32 12.80 -16.98 26.82
CA VAL A 32 11.54 -16.52 27.43
C VAL A 32 10.35 -17.04 26.64
N LEU A 33 10.43 -16.99 25.31
CA LEU A 33 9.38 -17.47 24.40
C LEU A 33 9.74 -18.87 23.85
N PRO A 34 8.73 -19.73 23.56
CA PRO A 34 7.30 -19.50 23.77
C PRO A 34 6.88 -19.65 25.24
N LEU A 35 5.74 -19.03 25.60
CA LEU A 35 5.14 -19.08 26.92
C LEU A 35 3.91 -20.01 26.91
N ALA A 36 3.81 -20.92 27.85
CA ALA A 36 2.63 -21.77 27.98
C ALA A 36 1.37 -20.92 28.29
N SER A 37 0.27 -21.24 27.61
CA SER A 37 -1.04 -20.64 27.90
C SER A 37 -1.49 -20.86 29.34
N GLY A 38 -2.32 -19.95 29.87
CA GLY A 38 -2.84 -19.98 31.25
C GLY A 38 -1.88 -19.45 32.31
N GLY A 39 -0.65 -19.10 31.95
CA GLY A 39 0.31 -18.43 32.84
C GLY A 39 -0.16 -17.04 33.26
N ARG A 40 0.36 -16.53 34.39
CA ARG A 40 0.07 -15.17 34.87
C ARG A 40 0.98 -14.16 34.18
N ALA A 41 0.39 -13.09 33.63
CA ALA A 41 1.10 -12.02 32.93
C ALA A 41 0.58 -10.65 33.33
N ALA A 42 1.47 -9.65 33.33
CA ALA A 42 1.12 -8.24 33.38
C ALA A 42 1.32 -7.62 32.01
N LEU A 43 0.41 -6.78 31.57
CA LEU A 43 0.46 -6.16 30.25
C LEU A 43 0.55 -4.64 30.41
N PHE A 44 1.63 -4.05 29.90
CA PHE A 44 1.98 -2.64 29.98
C PHE A 44 2.01 -1.99 28.60
N GLY A 45 1.81 -0.68 28.56
CA GLY A 45 1.83 0.13 27.36
C GLY A 45 0.43 0.54 26.90
N TYR A 46 0.26 1.82 26.55
CA TYR A 46 -1.02 2.37 26.08
C TYR A 46 -1.56 1.60 24.87
N ALA A 47 -0.67 1.25 23.92
CA ALA A 47 -1.02 0.60 22.66
C ALA A 47 -1.65 -0.80 22.83
N GLN A 48 -1.61 -1.39 24.04
CA GLN A 48 -2.32 -2.65 24.30
C GLN A 48 -3.84 -2.53 24.06
N PHE A 49 -4.45 -1.38 24.40
CA PHE A 49 -5.88 -1.14 24.27
C PHE A 49 -6.27 -0.58 22.90
N HIS A 50 -5.31 0.03 22.22
CA HIS A 50 -5.51 0.61 20.91
C HIS A 50 -4.46 0.06 19.95
N TYR A 51 -4.72 -1.17 19.49
CA TYR A 51 -3.86 -1.84 18.53
C TYR A 51 -3.86 -1.11 17.19
N TYR A 52 -2.71 -0.63 16.75
CA TYR A 52 -2.55 -0.04 15.42
C TYR A 52 -2.65 -1.15 14.36
N GLN A 53 -3.83 -1.32 13.79
CA GLN A 53 -4.07 -2.34 12.76
C GLN A 53 -3.41 -2.00 11.43
N SER A 54 -3.25 -0.70 11.14
CA SER A 54 -2.71 -0.15 9.89
C SER A 54 -2.23 1.27 10.14
N GLY A 55 -1.54 1.87 9.17
CA GLY A 55 -1.26 3.31 9.15
C GLY A 55 -2.47 4.13 8.72
N THR A 56 -2.29 5.44 8.64
CA THR A 56 -3.30 6.43 8.25
C THR A 56 -3.19 6.80 6.76
N GLY A 57 -4.18 7.49 6.22
CA GLY A 57 -4.22 7.88 4.82
C GLY A 57 -4.81 6.82 3.89
N SER A 58 -4.54 6.92 2.60
CA SER A 58 -5.08 6.03 1.56
C SER A 58 -4.57 4.58 1.70
N GLY A 59 -3.39 4.39 2.28
CA GLY A 59 -2.77 3.08 2.49
C GLY A 59 -3.37 2.27 3.64
N GLY A 60 -4.12 2.93 4.52
CA GLY A 60 -4.78 2.35 5.68
C GLY A 60 -6.27 2.67 5.73
N LEU A 61 -6.77 2.96 6.93
CA LEU A 61 -8.13 3.48 7.17
C LEU A 61 -9.27 2.59 6.63
N VAL A 62 -9.08 1.27 6.61
CA VAL A 62 -10.15 0.32 6.31
C VAL A 62 -11.20 0.39 7.41
N ASN A 63 -12.48 0.49 7.03
CA ASN A 63 -13.59 0.48 7.98
C ASN A 63 -13.95 -0.98 8.32
N THR A 64 -13.62 -1.40 9.53
CA THR A 64 -13.82 -2.78 10.01
C THR A 64 -14.94 -2.87 11.04
N ALA A 65 -15.59 -4.02 11.13
CA ALA A 65 -16.64 -4.24 12.14
C ALA A 65 -16.06 -4.24 13.57
N HIS A 66 -14.91 -4.87 13.75
CA HIS A 66 -14.21 -4.96 15.04
C HIS A 66 -12.73 -5.29 14.81
N VAL A 67 -11.88 -4.63 15.57
CA VAL A 67 -10.45 -4.97 15.69
C VAL A 67 -10.19 -5.31 17.15
N PRO A 68 -9.91 -6.58 17.46
CA PRO A 68 -9.65 -6.95 18.85
C PRO A 68 -8.35 -6.30 19.33
N ASN A 69 -8.35 -5.86 20.58
CA ASN A 69 -7.16 -5.36 21.23
C ASN A 69 -6.34 -6.50 21.91
N LEU A 70 -5.13 -6.19 22.34
CA LEU A 70 -4.28 -7.21 22.97
C LEU A 70 -4.85 -7.77 24.28
N PRO A 71 -5.45 -6.98 25.23
CA PRO A 71 -6.11 -7.54 26.40
C PRO A 71 -7.24 -8.53 26.08
N GLU A 72 -8.06 -8.26 25.05
CA GLU A 72 -9.13 -9.18 24.64
C GLU A 72 -8.57 -10.53 24.19
N VAL A 73 -7.53 -10.53 23.37
CA VAL A 73 -6.95 -11.75 22.81
C VAL A 73 -6.01 -12.44 23.80
N LEU A 74 -5.09 -11.70 24.42
CA LEU A 74 -4.13 -12.29 25.37
C LEU A 74 -4.79 -12.70 26.68
N GLY A 75 -5.91 -12.09 27.07
CA GLY A 75 -6.74 -12.50 28.23
C GLY A 75 -7.79 -13.55 27.91
N GLY A 76 -7.88 -13.99 26.64
CA GLY A 76 -8.83 -15.00 26.17
C GLY A 76 -8.47 -16.45 26.59
N PRO A 77 -9.29 -17.43 26.16
CA PRO A 77 -9.17 -18.84 26.62
C PRO A 77 -7.81 -19.49 26.32
N ASP A 78 -7.20 -19.15 25.19
CA ASP A 78 -5.91 -19.70 24.74
C ASP A 78 -4.71 -18.83 25.17
N GLY A 79 -4.97 -17.74 25.89
CA GLY A 79 -3.98 -16.74 26.30
C GLY A 79 -3.53 -16.93 27.76
N TYR A 80 -3.50 -15.82 28.52
CA TYR A 80 -2.87 -15.68 29.82
C TYR A 80 -3.83 -15.10 30.86
N GLN A 81 -3.55 -15.33 32.15
CA GLN A 81 -4.26 -14.67 33.24
C GLN A 81 -3.65 -13.27 33.45
N LEU A 82 -4.27 -12.25 32.86
CA LEU A 82 -3.79 -10.89 32.98
C LEU A 82 -3.96 -10.33 34.40
N ASP A 83 -2.98 -9.55 34.86
CA ASP A 83 -3.01 -8.89 36.18
C ASP A 83 -4.12 -7.83 36.22
N ALA A 84 -5.18 -8.11 37.02
CA ALA A 84 -6.36 -7.27 37.07
C ALA A 84 -6.10 -5.85 37.62
N GLU A 85 -5.11 -5.67 38.50
CA GLU A 85 -4.78 -4.34 39.03
C GLU A 85 -4.06 -3.48 37.98
N VAL A 86 -3.18 -4.10 37.17
CA VAL A 86 -2.52 -3.41 36.05
C VAL A 86 -3.57 -3.00 35.06
N GLN A 87 -4.48 -3.90 34.65
CA GLN A 87 -5.56 -3.60 33.72
C GLN A 87 -6.49 -2.50 34.24
N ALA A 88 -6.88 -2.55 35.52
CA ALA A 88 -7.74 -1.53 36.13
C ALA A 88 -7.07 -0.14 36.17
N ARG A 89 -5.76 -0.08 36.43
CA ARG A 89 -5.03 1.19 36.45
C ARG A 89 -4.94 1.82 35.05
N TYR A 90 -4.68 1.00 34.02
CA TYR A 90 -4.71 1.48 32.64
C TYR A 90 -6.12 1.91 32.19
N ALA A 91 -7.16 1.15 32.57
CA ALA A 91 -8.54 1.53 32.27
C ALA A 91 -8.91 2.89 32.89
N ALA A 92 -8.47 3.17 34.12
CA ALA A 92 -8.67 4.46 34.77
C ALA A 92 -7.89 5.58 34.04
N TRP A 93 -6.65 5.32 33.66
CA TRP A 93 -5.84 6.26 32.88
C TRP A 93 -6.49 6.60 31.52
N LEU A 94 -7.00 5.59 30.79
CA LEU A 94 -7.66 5.78 29.50
C LEU A 94 -8.95 6.61 29.61
N ALA A 95 -9.69 6.50 30.71
CA ALA A 95 -10.88 7.30 30.94
C ALA A 95 -10.56 8.81 31.06
N GLU A 96 -9.37 9.14 31.56
CA GLU A 96 -8.88 10.53 31.69
C GLU A 96 -8.08 10.97 30.46
N HIS A 97 -7.50 10.02 29.70
CA HIS A 97 -6.66 10.23 28.52
C HIS A 97 -7.18 9.39 27.35
N PRO A 98 -8.35 9.76 26.77
CA PRO A 98 -8.92 9.02 25.67
C PRO A 98 -8.00 9.07 24.45
N TYR A 99 -8.15 8.07 23.57
CA TYR A 99 -7.39 8.01 22.34
C TYR A 99 -7.59 9.25 21.47
N GLU A 100 -6.49 9.88 21.07
CA GLU A 100 -6.50 11.03 20.18
C GLU A 100 -6.38 10.59 18.73
N MET A 101 -7.44 10.85 17.93
CA MET A 101 -7.51 10.47 16.52
C MET A 101 -7.00 11.56 15.56
N GLY A 102 -6.64 12.74 16.09
CA GLY A 102 -6.35 13.91 15.26
C GLY A 102 -7.62 14.54 14.66
N THR A 103 -7.45 15.63 13.93
CA THR A 103 -8.55 16.48 13.43
C THR A 103 -8.60 16.65 11.91
N GLY A 104 -7.80 15.90 11.15
CA GLY A 104 -7.70 16.01 9.70
C GLY A 104 -7.30 14.70 9.01
N TRP A 105 -7.19 14.80 7.69
CA TRP A 105 -6.67 13.69 6.90
C TRP A 105 -5.27 13.29 7.36
N ALA A 106 -5.10 12.02 7.71
CA ALA A 106 -3.83 11.45 8.14
C ALA A 106 -3.12 12.23 9.27
N GLN A 107 -3.89 12.93 10.13
CA GLN A 107 -3.36 13.78 11.21
C GLN A 107 -3.37 13.09 12.58
N GLU A 108 -3.54 11.78 12.62
CA GLU A 108 -3.41 11.00 13.84
C GLU A 108 -2.00 11.17 14.42
N PRO A 109 -1.86 11.44 15.75
CA PRO A 109 -0.55 11.54 16.37
C PRO A 109 0.26 10.25 16.23
N TRP A 110 1.58 10.36 16.02
CA TRP A 110 2.47 9.21 15.88
C TRP A 110 2.39 8.21 17.04
N PHE A 111 2.11 8.70 18.23
CA PHE A 111 1.99 7.93 19.46
C PHE A 111 0.93 8.53 20.37
N GLN A 112 0.51 7.75 21.37
CA GLN A 112 -0.34 8.21 22.46
C GLN A 112 0.50 8.35 23.74
N PRO A 113 0.24 9.32 24.63
CA PRO A 113 0.97 9.49 25.88
C PRO A 113 0.92 8.24 26.75
N GLU A 114 2.08 7.77 27.21
CA GLU A 114 2.18 6.60 28.07
C GLU A 114 1.78 6.92 29.51
N MET A 115 1.12 5.98 30.18
CA MET A 115 0.76 6.10 31.60
C MET A 115 2.02 6.15 32.47
N PRO A 116 2.20 7.17 33.32
CA PRO A 116 3.31 7.21 34.25
C PRO A 116 3.29 6.01 35.24
N LEU A 117 4.41 5.31 35.31
CA LEU A 117 4.59 4.18 36.21
C LEU A 117 5.51 4.55 37.39
N ASP A 118 5.13 4.14 38.58
CA ASP A 118 5.98 4.19 39.76
C ASP A 118 6.57 2.80 40.09
N GLU A 119 7.73 2.80 40.75
CA GLU A 119 8.47 1.55 41.01
C GLU A 119 7.73 0.61 41.95
N ASP A 120 6.97 1.13 42.92
CA ASP A 120 6.23 0.31 43.89
C ASP A 120 5.10 -0.44 43.21
N PHE A 121 4.42 0.21 42.27
CA PHE A 121 3.36 -0.43 41.47
C PHE A 121 3.91 -1.55 40.59
N VAL A 122 4.99 -1.31 39.85
CA VAL A 122 5.60 -2.33 38.97
C VAL A 122 6.16 -3.49 39.80
N ARG A 123 6.79 -3.22 40.96
CA ARG A 123 7.29 -4.24 41.88
C ARG A 123 6.15 -5.10 42.43
N ALA A 124 5.03 -4.50 42.83
CA ALA A 124 3.82 -5.23 43.25
C ALA A 124 3.23 -6.11 42.15
N ALA A 125 3.15 -5.61 40.92
CA ALA A 125 2.72 -6.39 39.77
C ALA A 125 3.65 -7.60 39.53
N ALA A 126 4.96 -7.43 39.64
CA ALA A 126 5.95 -8.51 39.50
C ALA A 126 5.87 -9.59 40.59
N GLN A 127 5.22 -9.30 41.72
CA GLN A 127 4.92 -10.32 42.75
C GLN A 127 3.70 -11.16 42.37
N ARG A 128 2.78 -10.64 41.57
CA ARG A 128 1.54 -11.34 41.15
C ARG A 128 1.71 -12.08 39.82
N ALA A 129 2.60 -11.60 38.93
CA ALA A 129 2.85 -12.21 37.63
C ALA A 129 4.36 -12.37 37.39
N GLU A 130 4.76 -13.51 36.82
CA GLU A 130 6.17 -13.78 36.47
C GLU A 130 6.59 -13.10 35.14
N THR A 131 5.63 -12.93 34.24
CA THR A 131 5.84 -12.44 32.88
C THR A 131 5.24 -11.05 32.71
N ALA A 132 5.96 -10.16 32.02
CA ALA A 132 5.44 -8.88 31.55
C ALA A 132 5.50 -8.79 30.03
N PHE A 133 4.40 -8.37 29.43
CA PHE A 133 4.36 -7.89 28.06
C PHE A 133 4.41 -6.36 28.07
N ILE A 134 5.22 -5.79 27.21
CA ILE A 134 5.38 -4.33 27.06
C ILE A 134 5.06 -4.01 25.60
N VAL A 135 4.03 -3.19 25.37
CA VAL A 135 3.60 -2.83 24.02
C VAL A 135 4.02 -1.40 23.71
N ILE A 136 4.81 -1.23 22.68
CA ILE A 136 5.19 0.07 22.12
C ILE A 136 4.51 0.22 20.79
N GLY A 137 3.70 1.27 20.63
CA GLY A 137 2.91 1.52 19.44
C GLY A 137 3.28 2.81 18.73
N ARG A 138 3.27 2.76 17.40
CA ARG A 138 3.38 3.94 16.52
C ARG A 138 2.39 3.78 15.38
N THR A 139 1.68 4.85 15.06
CA THR A 139 1.03 4.91 13.75
C THR A 139 2.06 5.11 12.64
N ALA A 140 1.61 5.18 11.43
CA ALA A 140 2.39 5.56 10.26
C ALA A 140 1.42 6.23 9.30
N GLY A 141 1.87 7.03 8.35
CA GLY A 141 0.88 7.74 7.56
C GLY A 141 1.38 8.46 6.33
N GLU A 142 0.39 8.84 5.56
CA GLU A 142 0.47 9.67 4.37
C GLU A 142 0.53 11.15 4.76
N ASP A 143 1.09 12.00 3.89
CA ASP A 143 1.29 13.45 4.03
C ASP A 143 2.26 13.90 5.15
N GLN A 144 2.85 12.97 5.88
CA GLN A 144 3.82 13.31 6.92
C GLN A 144 4.89 12.22 7.05
N ASP A 145 6.14 12.66 7.24
CA ASP A 145 7.25 11.78 7.54
C ASP A 145 7.45 11.63 9.06
N ASN A 146 8.03 10.50 9.46
CA ASN A 146 8.56 10.33 10.80
C ASN A 146 9.71 11.31 11.04
N SER A 147 10.04 11.55 12.30
CA SER A 147 11.15 12.39 12.72
C SER A 147 12.07 11.65 13.68
N ASN A 148 13.35 12.04 13.72
CA ASN A 148 14.30 11.54 14.72
C ASN A 148 14.05 12.20 16.08
N ALA A 149 12.85 11.97 16.62
CA ALA A 149 12.37 12.59 17.86
C ALA A 149 11.62 11.56 18.73
N PRO A 150 11.48 11.85 20.06
CA PRO A 150 10.69 11.04 20.97
C PRO A 150 9.23 10.89 20.49
N GLY A 151 8.73 9.64 20.50
CA GLY A 151 7.37 9.31 20.10
C GLY A 151 7.18 9.10 18.60
N SER A 152 8.21 9.39 17.78
CA SER A 152 8.27 8.99 16.39
C SER A 152 9.33 7.88 16.21
N PHE A 153 10.54 8.19 15.78
CA PHE A 153 11.61 7.18 15.68
C PHE A 153 12.18 6.78 17.05
N LEU A 154 12.34 7.73 17.97
CA LEU A 154 12.87 7.48 19.30
C LEU A 154 11.75 7.14 20.30
N LEU A 155 12.12 6.47 21.40
CA LEU A 155 11.22 6.26 22.53
C LEU A 155 10.91 7.57 23.25
N THR A 156 9.71 7.68 23.82
CA THR A 156 9.35 8.75 24.74
C THR A 156 9.93 8.48 26.12
N GLU A 157 10.02 9.53 26.96
CA GLU A 157 10.45 9.39 28.36
C GLU A 157 9.57 8.40 29.14
N GLY A 158 8.25 8.40 28.88
CA GLY A 158 7.32 7.46 29.52
C GLY A 158 7.59 6.00 29.11
N GLU A 159 7.87 5.74 27.84
CA GLU A 159 8.23 4.39 27.35
C GLU A 159 9.61 3.94 27.89
N GLU A 160 10.60 4.83 27.95
CA GLU A 160 11.89 4.51 28.55
C GLU A 160 11.75 4.18 30.04
N ASN A 161 10.96 4.96 30.79
CA ASN A 161 10.66 4.68 32.21
C ASN A 161 9.94 3.31 32.37
N MET A 162 8.95 3.04 31.54
CA MET A 162 8.25 1.75 31.54
C MET A 162 9.20 0.57 31.30
N LEU A 163 10.05 0.66 30.26
CA LEU A 163 11.05 -0.37 29.98
C LEU A 163 12.03 -0.55 31.15
N ALA A 164 12.55 0.56 31.71
CA ALA A 164 13.50 0.53 32.82
C ALA A 164 12.93 -0.16 34.05
N LEU A 165 11.69 0.16 34.43
CA LEU A 165 11.05 -0.43 35.60
C LEU A 165 10.61 -1.88 35.37
N VAL A 166 9.96 -2.16 34.24
CA VAL A 166 9.44 -3.50 33.97
C VAL A 166 10.58 -4.51 33.78
N CYS A 167 11.60 -4.18 32.97
CA CYS A 167 12.72 -5.08 32.74
C CYS A 167 13.56 -5.32 34.03
N ARG A 168 13.57 -4.37 34.97
CA ARG A 168 14.25 -4.52 36.26
C ARG A 168 13.53 -5.49 37.20
N HIS A 169 12.20 -5.45 37.25
CA HIS A 169 11.42 -6.13 38.27
C HIS A 169 10.85 -7.48 37.83
N PHE A 170 10.57 -7.67 36.52
CA PHE A 170 10.04 -8.91 36.01
C PHE A 170 11.14 -9.87 35.56
N LYS A 171 10.98 -11.16 35.88
CA LYS A 171 11.91 -12.21 35.44
C LYS A 171 11.86 -12.47 33.96
N LYS A 172 10.67 -12.33 33.36
CA LYS A 172 10.41 -12.52 31.95
C LYS A 172 9.75 -11.26 31.41
N SER A 173 10.45 -10.52 30.55
CA SER A 173 9.93 -9.34 29.86
C SER A 173 9.94 -9.57 28.36
N VAL A 174 8.82 -9.30 27.71
CA VAL A 174 8.62 -9.45 26.26
C VAL A 174 8.15 -8.11 25.73
N VAL A 175 8.93 -7.50 24.83
CA VAL A 175 8.55 -6.25 24.16
C VAL A 175 7.96 -6.55 22.80
N LEU A 176 6.78 -5.99 22.56
CA LEU A 176 6.00 -6.11 21.33
C LEU A 176 5.95 -4.75 20.64
N LEU A 177 6.50 -4.65 19.43
CA LEU A 177 6.55 -3.42 18.64
C LEU A 177 5.42 -3.41 17.62
N ASN A 178 4.31 -2.72 17.98
CA ASN A 178 3.17 -2.49 17.08
C ASN A 178 3.40 -1.20 16.29
N VAL A 179 4.22 -1.29 15.26
CA VAL A 179 4.72 -0.15 14.49
C VAL A 179 4.66 -0.44 12.99
N GLY A 180 4.41 0.60 12.19
CA GLY A 180 4.40 0.47 10.73
C GLY A 180 5.78 0.51 10.08
N ASN A 181 6.71 1.24 10.71
CA ASN A 181 8.08 1.46 10.24
C ASN A 181 9.08 0.92 11.27
N ILE A 182 10.35 0.80 10.89
CA ILE A 182 11.40 0.54 11.88
C ILE A 182 11.60 1.78 12.78
N ILE A 183 11.96 1.53 14.04
CA ILE A 183 12.25 2.56 15.07
C ILE A 183 13.62 2.33 15.67
N ASP A 184 14.09 3.26 16.51
CA ASP A 184 15.33 3.08 17.29
C ASP A 184 15.31 1.77 18.07
N MET A 185 16.41 1.02 18.01
CA MET A 185 16.56 -0.25 18.72
C MET A 185 17.74 -0.26 19.71
N GLN A 186 18.42 0.87 19.96
CA GLN A 186 19.55 0.94 20.89
C GLN A 186 19.13 0.66 22.34
N TRP A 187 17.87 0.94 22.67
CA TRP A 187 17.29 0.68 24.01
C TRP A 187 17.31 -0.82 24.38
N VAL A 188 17.32 -1.73 23.39
CA VAL A 188 17.37 -3.19 23.64
C VAL A 188 18.63 -3.56 24.43
N MET A 189 19.77 -2.97 24.11
CA MET A 189 21.02 -3.18 24.88
C MET A 189 20.97 -2.51 26.24
N ARG A 190 20.31 -1.35 26.36
CA ARG A 190 20.23 -0.56 27.60
C ARG A 190 19.36 -1.22 28.66
N TYR A 191 18.17 -1.71 28.28
CA TYR A 191 17.19 -2.27 29.22
C TYR A 191 17.18 -3.80 29.26
N ASN A 192 17.82 -4.42 28.30
CA ASN A 192 18.00 -5.88 28.18
C ASN A 192 16.73 -6.71 28.43
N PRO A 193 15.62 -6.48 27.69
CA PRO A 193 14.42 -7.32 27.81
C PRO A 193 14.72 -8.78 27.42
N GLY A 194 13.96 -9.71 28.01
CA GLY A 194 14.12 -11.14 27.73
C GLY A 194 13.76 -11.57 26.32
N ALA A 195 12.79 -10.90 25.70
CA ALA A 195 12.45 -11.08 24.28
C ALA A 195 11.97 -9.77 23.64
N VAL A 196 12.19 -9.63 22.34
CA VAL A 196 11.75 -8.47 21.53
C VAL A 196 11.22 -8.96 20.19
N ALA A 197 10.04 -8.53 19.80
CA ALA A 197 9.43 -8.87 18.53
C ALA A 197 8.78 -7.66 17.84
N TYR A 198 9.06 -7.48 16.55
CA TYR A 198 8.25 -6.64 15.67
C TYR A 198 6.96 -7.40 15.34
N ILE A 199 5.83 -6.85 15.77
CA ILE A 199 4.50 -7.40 15.48
C ILE A 199 3.79 -6.62 14.36
N TRP A 200 4.42 -5.57 13.86
CA TRP A 200 3.98 -4.69 12.78
C TRP A 200 2.55 -4.15 13.00
N GLN A 201 1.88 -3.82 11.89
CA GLN A 201 0.46 -3.48 11.84
C GLN A 201 -0.26 -4.61 11.07
N GLY A 202 -0.85 -5.53 11.81
CA GLY A 202 -1.30 -6.84 11.32
C GLY A 202 -2.76 -6.88 10.84
N GLY A 203 -3.42 -5.74 10.60
CA GLY A 203 -4.82 -5.73 10.25
C GLY A 203 -5.71 -6.22 11.40
N GLN A 204 -6.93 -6.65 11.08
CA GLN A 204 -7.90 -7.06 12.10
C GLN A 204 -7.55 -8.38 12.82
N GLU A 205 -6.69 -9.23 12.23
CA GLU A 205 -6.24 -10.48 12.84
C GLU A 205 -4.90 -10.35 13.55
N GLY A 206 -4.37 -9.13 13.66
CA GLY A 206 -3.04 -8.85 14.20
C GLY A 206 -2.82 -9.44 15.60
N CYS A 207 -3.72 -9.15 16.53
CA CYS A 207 -3.59 -9.63 17.90
C CYS A 207 -3.67 -11.17 18.02
N HIS A 208 -4.46 -11.83 17.17
CA HIS A 208 -4.54 -13.29 17.13
C HIS A 208 -3.23 -13.93 16.66
N GLY A 209 -2.63 -13.38 15.57
CA GLY A 209 -1.33 -13.84 15.10
C GLY A 209 -0.21 -13.64 16.13
N VAL A 210 -0.28 -12.54 16.90
CA VAL A 210 0.64 -12.29 18.01
C VAL A 210 0.51 -13.39 19.10
N LEU A 211 -0.71 -13.72 19.52
CA LEU A 211 -0.93 -14.79 20.50
C LEU A 211 -0.36 -16.13 20.02
N ASP A 212 -0.57 -16.48 18.74
CA ASP A 212 -0.07 -17.73 18.16
C ASP A 212 1.46 -17.86 18.25
N VAL A 213 2.16 -16.75 18.05
CA VAL A 213 3.63 -16.73 18.21
C VAL A 213 4.02 -16.79 19.70
N LEU A 214 3.38 -16.00 20.56
CA LEU A 214 3.73 -15.92 21.98
C LEU A 214 3.54 -17.27 22.71
N ASN A 215 2.49 -18.03 22.39
CA ASN A 215 2.21 -19.31 23.03
C ASN A 215 2.85 -20.51 22.30
N GLY A 216 3.50 -20.28 21.16
CA GLY A 216 4.17 -21.33 20.39
C GLY A 216 3.26 -22.17 19.50
N THR A 217 2.00 -21.78 19.31
CA THR A 217 1.10 -22.38 18.30
C THR A 217 1.70 -22.25 16.90
N VAL A 218 2.33 -21.11 16.62
CA VAL A 218 3.12 -20.86 15.42
C VAL A 218 4.55 -20.51 15.82
N ASN A 219 5.51 -21.18 15.21
CA ASN A 219 6.94 -20.86 15.37
C ASN A 219 7.25 -19.60 14.53
N PRO A 220 7.85 -18.53 15.11
CA PRO A 220 8.22 -17.34 14.37
C PRO A 220 9.18 -17.67 13.22
N CYS A 221 8.92 -17.12 12.07
CA CYS A 221 9.71 -17.33 10.86
C CYS A 221 9.72 -16.08 9.95
N GLY A 222 9.33 -14.95 10.50
CA GLY A 222 9.42 -13.64 9.85
C GLY A 222 10.88 -13.18 9.77
N LYS A 223 11.20 -12.44 8.72
CA LYS A 223 12.52 -11.88 8.45
C LYS A 223 12.40 -10.37 8.23
N LEU A 224 13.37 -9.59 8.73
CA LEU A 224 13.40 -8.15 8.53
C LEU A 224 13.45 -7.82 7.02
N PRO A 225 12.50 -7.05 6.50
CA PRO A 225 12.54 -6.58 5.13
C PRO A 225 13.47 -5.38 4.95
N ASP A 226 14.05 -4.88 6.05
CA ASP A 226 14.90 -3.69 6.10
C ASP A 226 16.08 -3.92 7.05
N THR A 227 17.18 -3.24 6.77
CA THR A 227 18.31 -3.12 7.70
C THR A 227 17.97 -2.13 8.82
N ILE A 228 18.21 -2.48 10.07
CA ILE A 228 18.08 -1.55 11.21
C ILE A 228 19.47 -1.07 11.60
N ALA A 229 19.76 0.21 11.32
CA ALA A 229 21.00 0.87 11.70
C ALA A 229 20.91 1.51 13.10
N CYS A 230 22.04 2.01 13.62
CA CYS A 230 22.10 2.63 14.93
C CYS A 230 21.24 3.91 15.00
N THR A 231 21.29 4.74 13.97
CA THR A 231 20.53 6.00 13.90
C THR A 231 20.03 6.27 12.47
N PRO A 232 19.01 7.11 12.29
CA PRO A 232 18.58 7.54 10.95
C PRO A 232 19.69 8.25 10.16
N ALA A 233 20.63 8.91 10.85
CA ALA A 233 21.75 9.60 10.22
C ALA A 233 22.82 8.63 9.65
N ASP A 234 22.78 7.35 10.00
CA ASP A 234 23.68 6.35 9.44
C ASP A 234 23.25 5.83 8.07
N TYR A 235 22.01 6.12 7.65
CA TYR A 235 21.51 5.74 6.33
C TYR A 235 22.10 6.65 5.25
N PRO A 236 22.45 6.10 4.07
CA PRO A 236 23.19 6.86 3.06
C PRO A 236 22.37 8.01 2.44
N ALA A 237 21.05 7.97 2.55
CA ALA A 237 20.17 9.02 2.07
C ALA A 237 20.00 10.19 3.08
N ALA A 238 20.52 10.09 4.29
CA ALA A 238 20.21 11.01 5.38
C ALA A 238 20.51 12.49 5.09
N ASP A 239 21.59 12.77 4.34
CA ASP A 239 22.02 14.15 4.03
C ASP A 239 21.08 14.84 3.01
N HIS A 240 20.25 14.08 2.30
CA HIS A 240 19.37 14.59 1.25
C HIS A 240 17.89 14.33 1.52
N TYR A 241 17.58 13.44 2.47
CA TYR A 241 16.21 13.11 2.84
C TYR A 241 15.52 14.28 3.59
N GLY A 242 14.23 14.50 3.31
CA GLY A 242 13.45 15.58 3.93
C GLY A 242 13.73 16.97 3.33
N ALA A 243 14.39 17.04 2.18
CA ALA A 243 14.64 18.30 1.46
C ALA A 243 13.32 18.95 0.99
N ASP A 244 13.32 20.29 0.91
CA ASP A 244 12.15 21.07 0.49
C ASP A 244 11.94 21.11 -1.02
N ASP A 245 13.03 21.24 -1.79
CA ASP A 245 12.96 21.48 -3.23
C ASP A 245 13.52 20.33 -4.06
N ARG A 246 14.67 19.78 -3.66
CA ARG A 246 15.37 18.72 -4.39
C ARG A 246 15.90 17.66 -3.46
N ASN A 247 15.49 16.44 -3.71
CA ASN A 247 15.98 15.25 -3.04
C ASN A 247 16.96 14.53 -3.97
N ILE A 248 18.25 14.63 -3.66
CA ILE A 248 19.31 14.04 -4.49
C ILE A 248 19.57 12.61 -4.00
N TYR A 249 19.52 11.66 -4.92
CA TYR A 249 19.75 10.23 -4.65
C TYR A 249 21.24 9.90 -4.83
N ALA A 250 22.08 10.60 -4.03
CA ALA A 250 23.53 10.50 -4.13
C ALA A 250 24.09 9.14 -3.71
N GLU A 251 23.34 8.38 -2.91
CA GLU A 251 23.66 7.01 -2.54
C GLU A 251 23.56 6.05 -3.72
N ASP A 252 22.90 6.44 -4.82
CA ASP A 252 22.75 5.67 -6.05
C ASP A 252 22.13 4.28 -5.78
N ILE A 253 22.81 3.19 -6.15
CA ILE A 253 22.33 1.82 -5.95
C ILE A 253 22.56 1.29 -4.52
N TYR A 254 23.21 2.08 -3.67
CA TYR A 254 23.59 1.66 -2.32
C TYR A 254 22.51 2.04 -1.30
N VAL A 255 21.36 1.35 -1.37
CA VAL A 255 20.23 1.51 -0.45
C VAL A 255 20.20 0.33 0.52
N GLY A 256 19.89 0.60 1.80
CA GLY A 256 19.73 -0.43 2.82
C GLY A 256 20.98 -1.32 2.95
N TYR A 257 20.80 -2.65 3.01
CA TYR A 257 21.92 -3.60 3.18
C TYR A 257 22.98 -3.48 2.07
N ARG A 258 22.62 -3.02 0.85
CA ARG A 258 23.60 -2.78 -0.22
C ARG A 258 24.64 -1.73 0.19
N TYR A 259 24.21 -0.71 0.91
CA TYR A 259 25.11 0.28 1.51
C TYR A 259 25.86 -0.30 2.70
N PHE A 260 25.09 -0.78 3.69
CA PHE A 260 25.68 -1.16 4.97
C PHE A 260 26.72 -2.29 4.84
N GLU A 261 26.39 -3.34 4.11
CA GLU A 261 27.34 -4.46 3.93
C GLU A 261 28.54 -4.09 3.04
N THR A 262 28.47 -2.99 2.29
CA THR A 262 29.58 -2.51 1.45
C THR A 262 30.49 -1.52 2.17
N PHE A 263 29.91 -0.56 2.94
CA PHE A 263 30.65 0.58 3.46
C PHE A 263 30.62 0.77 4.97
N ALA A 264 29.58 0.28 5.66
CA ALA A 264 29.33 0.59 7.06
C ALA A 264 28.72 -0.57 7.88
N PRO A 265 29.29 -1.80 7.81
CA PRO A 265 28.69 -2.97 8.46
C PRO A 265 28.64 -2.82 10.00
N GLU A 266 29.52 -2.00 10.60
CA GLU A 266 29.57 -1.74 12.03
C GLU A 266 28.41 -0.86 12.53
N LYS A 267 27.67 -0.20 11.63
CA LYS A 267 26.52 0.66 11.96
C LYS A 267 25.20 -0.12 12.08
N VAL A 268 25.19 -1.40 11.76
CA VAL A 268 24.00 -2.23 11.73
C VAL A 268 23.73 -2.90 13.06
N LEU A 269 22.55 -2.66 13.63
CA LEU A 269 22.04 -3.37 14.80
C LEU A 269 21.41 -4.71 14.42
N TYR A 270 20.57 -4.72 13.40
CA TYR A 270 19.94 -5.93 12.87
C TYR A 270 20.03 -5.93 11.33
N PRO A 271 20.59 -6.96 10.72
CA PRO A 271 20.80 -7.00 9.27
C PRO A 271 19.50 -7.34 8.52
N PHE A 272 19.45 -6.97 7.24
CA PHE A 272 18.39 -7.40 6.32
C PHE A 272 18.24 -8.94 6.32
N GLY A 273 17.01 -9.41 6.34
CA GLY A 273 16.68 -10.84 6.35
C GLY A 273 16.78 -11.51 7.71
N PHE A 274 17.19 -10.78 8.77
CA PHE A 274 17.34 -11.36 10.12
C PHE A 274 15.97 -11.67 10.74
N GLY A 275 15.92 -12.75 11.52
CA GLY A 275 14.76 -13.14 12.33
C GLY A 275 15.00 -14.48 12.98
N LEU A 276 14.76 -14.57 14.29
CA LEU A 276 14.94 -15.77 15.11
C LEU A 276 13.76 -16.73 15.01
N SER A 277 14.01 -17.98 15.34
CA SER A 277 13.03 -19.06 15.40
C SER A 277 13.13 -19.78 16.74
N TYR A 278 12.06 -20.48 17.17
CA TYR A 278 12.09 -21.39 18.33
C TYR A 278 12.77 -22.74 18.00
N THR A 279 13.07 -22.99 16.73
CA THR A 279 13.78 -24.19 16.27
C THR A 279 15.07 -23.79 15.52
N LYS A 280 15.81 -24.78 15.05
CA LYS A 280 17.05 -24.57 14.28
C LYS A 280 16.96 -25.27 12.93
N PHE A 281 17.53 -24.64 11.93
CA PHE A 281 17.61 -25.19 10.59
C PHE A 281 19.05 -25.28 10.12
N GLU A 282 19.34 -26.34 9.38
CA GLU A 282 20.56 -26.47 8.60
C GLU A 282 20.22 -26.24 7.13
N VAL A 283 20.94 -25.32 6.50
CA VAL A 283 20.81 -24.99 5.08
C VAL A 283 22.06 -25.45 4.35
N ARG A 284 21.92 -26.26 3.31
CA ARG A 284 23.04 -26.80 2.55
C ARG A 284 22.78 -26.76 1.05
N LEU A 285 23.72 -26.24 0.29
CA LEU A 285 23.67 -26.32 -1.17
C LEU A 285 23.77 -27.79 -1.61
N LEU A 286 22.89 -28.18 -2.53
CA LEU A 286 22.97 -29.52 -3.19
C LEU A 286 23.65 -29.44 -4.55
N SER A 287 23.23 -28.50 -5.38
CA SER A 287 23.81 -28.17 -6.67
C SER A 287 23.47 -26.77 -7.10
N ALA A 288 24.22 -26.22 -8.05
CA ALA A 288 23.93 -25.00 -8.74
C ALA A 288 24.23 -25.18 -10.24
N ASP A 289 23.26 -24.86 -11.07
CA ASP A 289 23.35 -25.05 -12.50
C ASP A 289 23.27 -23.68 -13.21
N GLU A 290 24.21 -23.44 -14.14
CA GLU A 290 24.13 -22.36 -15.08
C GLU A 290 23.09 -22.71 -16.18
N THR A 291 22.16 -21.80 -16.44
CA THR A 291 21.10 -21.96 -17.44
C THR A 291 21.20 -20.83 -18.47
N ALA A 292 20.44 -20.89 -19.54
CA ALA A 292 20.40 -19.83 -20.54
C ALA A 292 19.97 -18.48 -19.93
N ASP A 293 19.09 -18.51 -18.90
CA ASP A 293 18.44 -17.31 -18.34
C ASP A 293 19.07 -16.86 -17.01
N GLY A 294 19.99 -17.63 -16.42
CA GLY A 294 20.57 -17.32 -15.10
C GLY A 294 21.12 -18.53 -14.38
N ILE A 295 21.15 -18.46 -13.07
CA ILE A 295 21.58 -19.54 -12.17
C ILE A 295 20.35 -20.17 -11.51
N THR A 296 20.34 -21.50 -11.42
CA THR A 296 19.38 -22.24 -10.61
C THR A 296 20.11 -23.03 -9.53
N ALA A 297 19.91 -22.66 -8.26
CA ALA A 297 20.49 -23.35 -7.13
C ALA A 297 19.44 -24.23 -6.43
N PHE A 298 19.86 -25.40 -5.97
CA PHE A 298 19.04 -26.31 -5.16
C PHE A 298 19.63 -26.39 -3.76
N ALA A 299 18.82 -26.04 -2.76
CA ALA A 299 19.22 -26.04 -1.37
C ALA A 299 18.38 -27.01 -0.55
N ALA A 300 19.03 -27.88 0.23
CA ALA A 300 18.36 -28.68 1.25
C ALA A 300 18.24 -27.86 2.53
N VAL A 301 17.05 -27.85 3.11
CA VAL A 301 16.77 -27.26 4.43
C VAL A 301 16.27 -28.36 5.33
N GLN A 302 16.94 -28.57 6.47
CA GLN A 302 16.53 -29.54 7.48
C GLN A 302 16.22 -28.86 8.79
N ASN A 303 15.09 -29.19 9.41
CA ASN A 303 14.80 -28.78 10.79
C ASN A 303 15.58 -29.68 11.76
N THR A 304 16.63 -29.14 12.37
CA THR A 304 17.49 -29.83 13.35
C THR A 304 17.10 -29.55 14.79
N GLY A 305 16.16 -28.62 15.02
CA GLY A 305 15.71 -28.26 16.36
C GLY A 305 14.49 -29.09 16.81
N SER A 306 13.89 -28.71 17.93
CA SER A 306 12.90 -29.55 18.67
C SER A 306 11.45 -29.33 18.29
N CYS A 307 11.09 -28.23 17.65
CA CYS A 307 9.70 -27.92 17.28
C CYS A 307 9.54 -27.69 15.77
N PRO A 308 8.32 -27.91 15.23
CA PRO A 308 8.05 -27.64 13.83
C PRO A 308 8.23 -26.16 13.49
N GLY A 309 8.68 -25.88 12.28
CA GLY A 309 8.88 -24.49 11.85
C GLY A 309 9.09 -24.36 10.35
N LYS A 310 9.15 -23.11 9.90
CA LYS A 310 9.49 -22.71 8.52
C LYS A 310 10.78 -21.90 8.52
N GLU A 311 11.52 -21.95 7.40
CA GLU A 311 12.70 -21.12 7.22
C GLU A 311 12.71 -20.49 5.84
N VAL A 312 13.31 -19.30 5.75
CA VAL A 312 13.56 -18.55 4.51
C VAL A 312 15.02 -18.72 4.12
N VAL A 313 15.24 -19.23 2.91
CA VAL A 313 16.60 -19.32 2.33
C VAL A 313 16.78 -18.20 1.33
N GLN A 314 17.87 -17.46 1.46
CA GLN A 314 18.22 -16.30 0.68
C GLN A 314 19.53 -16.56 -0.06
N LEU A 315 19.55 -16.28 -1.37
CA LEU A 315 20.73 -16.40 -2.23
C LEU A 315 21.21 -15.00 -2.61
N TYR A 316 22.43 -14.68 -2.24
CA TYR A 316 23.08 -13.42 -2.53
C TYR A 316 24.21 -13.59 -3.55
N CYS A 317 24.36 -12.59 -4.42
CA CYS A 317 25.47 -12.51 -5.37
C CYS A 317 26.45 -11.41 -4.98
N THR A 318 27.74 -11.74 -4.93
CA THR A 318 28.86 -10.80 -4.91
C THR A 318 29.47 -10.78 -6.31
N ALA A 319 29.17 -9.73 -7.07
CA ALA A 319 29.71 -9.56 -8.41
C ALA A 319 31.13 -8.96 -8.38
N PRO A 320 31.98 -9.17 -9.42
CA PRO A 320 33.25 -8.50 -9.53
C PRO A 320 33.05 -6.99 -9.61
N GLN A 321 33.86 -6.18 -8.92
CA GLN A 321 33.74 -4.72 -8.88
C GLN A 321 33.83 -4.10 -10.28
N GLY A 322 34.68 -4.57 -11.13
CA GLY A 322 34.79 -4.14 -12.53
C GLY A 322 34.99 -2.63 -12.67
N ARG A 323 34.42 -2.07 -13.73
CA ARG A 323 34.43 -0.61 -13.99
C ARG A 323 33.25 0.13 -13.35
N LEU A 324 32.13 -0.57 -13.14
CA LEU A 324 30.89 0.06 -12.65
C LEU A 324 30.84 0.22 -11.13
N GLY A 325 31.59 -0.57 -10.36
CA GLY A 325 31.44 -0.68 -8.91
C GLY A 325 30.14 -1.38 -8.55
N LYS A 326 30.15 -2.23 -7.53
CA LYS A 326 29.02 -3.06 -7.13
C LYS A 326 28.86 -3.09 -5.61
N PRO A 327 27.65 -3.29 -5.10
CA PRO A 327 27.43 -3.66 -3.70
C PRO A 327 28.13 -4.99 -3.39
N SER A 328 28.58 -5.16 -2.14
CA SER A 328 29.23 -6.40 -1.71
C SER A 328 28.31 -7.61 -1.78
N LYS A 329 27.01 -7.41 -1.57
CA LYS A 329 25.98 -8.45 -1.68
C LYS A 329 24.70 -7.88 -2.31
N VAL A 330 24.07 -8.67 -3.20
CA VAL A 330 22.76 -8.38 -3.80
C VAL A 330 21.90 -9.62 -3.70
N LEU A 331 20.71 -9.51 -3.10
CA LEU A 331 19.72 -10.60 -3.08
C LEU A 331 19.31 -10.92 -4.53
N CYS A 332 19.52 -12.14 -4.97
CA CYS A 332 19.20 -12.55 -6.33
C CYS A 332 18.11 -13.65 -6.41
N ALA A 333 17.85 -14.37 -5.31
CA ALA A 333 16.71 -15.26 -5.16
C ALA A 333 16.42 -15.53 -3.69
N PHE A 334 15.16 -15.87 -3.36
CA PHE A 334 14.78 -16.41 -2.06
C PHE A 334 13.67 -17.44 -2.20
N ALA A 335 13.52 -18.30 -1.18
CA ALA A 335 12.42 -19.24 -1.08
C ALA A 335 12.15 -19.61 0.38
N LYS A 336 10.89 -19.91 0.72
CA LYS A 336 10.46 -20.33 2.06
C LYS A 336 10.03 -21.77 2.07
N THR A 337 10.38 -22.50 3.13
CA THR A 337 9.95 -23.91 3.30
C THR A 337 8.46 -23.97 3.68
N ARG A 338 7.84 -25.12 3.45
CA ARG A 338 6.66 -25.50 4.24
C ARG A 338 7.07 -25.71 5.71
N THR A 339 6.09 -25.91 6.58
CA THR A 339 6.41 -26.34 7.95
C THR A 339 7.11 -27.68 7.93
N LEU A 340 8.31 -27.74 8.55
CA LEU A 340 9.14 -28.94 8.69
C LEU A 340 9.10 -29.40 10.15
N ALA A 341 8.75 -30.66 10.37
CA ALA A 341 8.87 -31.29 11.67
C ALA A 341 10.35 -31.54 12.04
N HIS A 342 10.63 -31.87 13.31
CA HIS A 342 11.99 -32.24 13.74
C HIS A 342 12.58 -33.34 12.85
N GLY A 343 13.78 -33.13 12.34
CA GLY A 343 14.51 -34.05 11.45
C GLY A 343 14.02 -34.06 9.99
N GLU A 344 12.88 -33.38 9.69
CA GLU A 344 12.35 -33.31 8.34
C GLU A 344 13.16 -32.35 7.46
N SER A 345 13.24 -32.67 6.18
CA SER A 345 13.97 -31.88 5.18
C SER A 345 13.10 -31.54 3.98
N GLN A 346 13.44 -30.44 3.31
CA GLN A 346 12.87 -30.01 2.03
C GLN A 346 13.97 -29.47 1.12
N THR A 347 13.86 -29.78 -0.16
CA THR A 347 14.70 -29.13 -1.18
C THR A 347 13.97 -27.92 -1.72
N LEU A 348 14.62 -26.77 -1.68
CA LEU A 348 14.17 -25.52 -2.28
C LEU A 348 14.89 -25.28 -3.60
N THR A 349 14.18 -24.70 -4.56
CA THR A 349 14.75 -24.23 -5.83
C THR A 349 14.84 -22.72 -5.82
N LEU A 350 16.03 -22.18 -6.00
CA LEU A 350 16.33 -20.75 -6.02
C LEU A 350 16.74 -20.38 -7.45
N LYS A 351 15.88 -19.63 -8.14
CA LYS A 351 16.12 -19.16 -9.51
C LYS A 351 16.60 -17.72 -9.48
N ALA A 352 17.79 -17.48 -9.94
CA ALA A 352 18.43 -16.19 -10.05
C ALA A 352 18.66 -15.81 -11.52
N PRO A 353 17.71 -15.22 -12.23
CA PRO A 353 17.90 -14.71 -13.58
C PRO A 353 19.08 -13.74 -13.65
N TRP A 354 19.78 -13.71 -14.79
CA TRP A 354 20.93 -12.80 -15.01
C TRP A 354 20.57 -11.34 -14.65
N ARG A 355 19.35 -10.94 -14.95
CA ARG A 355 18.83 -9.58 -14.70
C ARG A 355 18.82 -9.20 -13.21
N ASN A 356 18.75 -10.16 -12.27
CA ASN A 356 18.69 -9.89 -10.84
C ASN A 356 20.03 -9.43 -10.24
N PHE A 357 21.15 -9.67 -10.94
CA PHE A 357 22.48 -9.26 -10.48
C PHE A 357 23.34 -8.63 -11.59
N ALA A 358 22.74 -8.30 -12.74
CA ALA A 358 23.34 -7.46 -13.76
C ALA A 358 23.34 -5.98 -13.32
N SER A 359 24.32 -5.22 -13.78
CA SER A 359 24.44 -3.78 -13.53
C SER A 359 24.12 -2.97 -14.78
N TYR A 360 23.46 -1.84 -14.61
CA TYR A 360 23.17 -0.94 -15.72
C TYR A 360 24.32 0.04 -15.95
N ASP A 361 24.86 0.06 -17.18
CA ASP A 361 25.89 0.99 -17.60
C ASP A 361 25.28 2.26 -18.22
N ASP A 362 25.03 3.28 -17.41
CA ASP A 362 24.56 4.58 -17.85
C ASP A 362 25.65 5.46 -18.47
N SER A 363 26.91 5.13 -18.19
CA SER A 363 28.09 5.91 -18.61
C SER A 363 28.71 5.42 -19.91
N GLY A 364 28.53 4.16 -20.27
CA GLY A 364 29.22 3.50 -21.37
C GLY A 364 30.64 3.02 -21.03
N VAL A 365 31.01 3.04 -19.75
CA VAL A 365 32.37 2.68 -19.32
C VAL A 365 32.74 1.25 -19.65
N THR A 366 31.77 0.33 -19.76
CA THR A 366 32.00 -1.07 -20.19
C THR A 366 32.09 -1.23 -21.70
N GLY A 367 31.78 -0.19 -22.46
CA GLY A 367 31.62 -0.19 -23.92
C GLY A 367 30.19 -0.44 -24.38
N HIS A 368 29.25 -0.59 -23.45
CA HIS A 368 27.84 -0.89 -23.73
C HIS A 368 26.90 0.09 -22.98
N LYS A 369 26.94 1.35 -23.41
CA LYS A 369 26.08 2.38 -22.81
C LYS A 369 24.61 1.99 -22.88
N SER A 370 23.86 2.31 -21.83
CA SER A 370 22.43 2.03 -21.70
C SER A 370 22.09 0.53 -21.77
N ALA A 371 22.95 -0.34 -21.23
CA ALA A 371 22.74 -1.77 -21.20
C ALA A 371 22.86 -2.34 -19.79
N PHE A 372 22.10 -3.39 -19.52
CA PHE A 372 22.39 -4.28 -18.39
C PHE A 372 23.50 -5.24 -18.78
N VAL A 373 24.58 -5.22 -18.01
CA VAL A 373 25.77 -6.02 -18.28
C VAL A 373 26.16 -6.85 -17.06
N LEU A 374 26.75 -8.02 -17.33
CA LEU A 374 27.58 -8.76 -16.39
C LEU A 374 29.00 -8.54 -16.82
N GLU A 375 29.81 -7.86 -16.01
CA GLU A 375 31.23 -7.64 -16.32
C GLU A 375 31.99 -8.95 -16.17
N ALA A 376 33.07 -9.12 -16.95
CA ALA A 376 33.89 -10.33 -16.88
C ALA A 376 34.52 -10.50 -15.49
N GLY A 377 34.46 -11.71 -14.96
CA GLY A 377 35.05 -12.02 -13.66
C GLY A 377 34.35 -13.14 -12.90
N GLU A 378 34.75 -13.29 -11.66
CA GLU A 378 34.20 -14.27 -10.73
C GLU A 378 33.02 -13.71 -9.97
N TYR A 379 31.89 -14.39 -10.07
CA TYR A 379 30.65 -14.13 -9.33
C TYR A 379 30.54 -15.14 -8.20
N ARG A 380 30.52 -14.67 -6.96
CA ARG A 380 30.43 -15.52 -5.77
C ARG A 380 28.98 -15.48 -5.24
N PHE A 381 28.43 -16.66 -5.01
CA PHE A 381 27.08 -16.81 -4.50
C PHE A 381 27.12 -17.31 -3.07
N SER A 382 26.42 -16.58 -2.18
CA SER A 382 26.31 -16.89 -0.76
C SER A 382 24.90 -17.33 -0.44
N LEU A 383 24.75 -18.38 0.37
CA LEU A 383 23.48 -18.99 0.75
C LEU A 383 23.32 -18.92 2.27
N GLY A 384 22.18 -18.44 2.75
CA GLY A 384 21.89 -18.34 4.18
C GLY A 384 20.46 -17.93 4.47
N THR A 385 20.21 -17.51 5.72
CA THR A 385 18.89 -17.12 6.21
C THR A 385 18.74 -15.62 6.40
N ASP A 386 19.83 -14.86 6.28
CA ASP A 386 19.91 -13.39 6.24
C ASP A 386 21.21 -12.98 5.52
N VAL A 387 21.39 -11.67 5.28
CA VAL A 387 22.52 -11.16 4.50
C VAL A 387 23.88 -11.43 5.16
N ARG A 388 23.96 -11.56 6.49
CA ARG A 388 25.21 -11.80 7.24
C ARG A 388 25.49 -13.28 7.49
N SER A 389 24.44 -14.06 7.77
CA SER A 389 24.56 -15.51 7.93
C SER A 389 24.80 -16.25 6.60
N ALA A 390 24.61 -15.56 5.46
CA ALA A 390 24.87 -16.14 4.15
C ALA A 390 26.37 -16.35 3.91
N GLU A 391 26.77 -17.62 3.79
CA GLU A 391 28.13 -18.06 3.52
C GLU A 391 28.33 -18.40 2.05
N GLU A 392 29.57 -18.23 1.54
CA GLU A 392 29.89 -18.56 0.15
C GLU A 392 29.60 -20.03 -0.12
N ALA A 393 28.75 -20.31 -1.10
CA ALA A 393 28.28 -21.64 -1.44
C ALA A 393 28.85 -22.14 -2.77
N PHE A 394 29.02 -21.28 -3.76
CA PHE A 394 29.59 -21.59 -5.06
C PHE A 394 30.01 -20.32 -5.81
N THR A 395 30.85 -20.54 -6.86
CA THR A 395 31.32 -19.46 -7.73
C THR A 395 31.07 -19.80 -9.20
N VAL A 396 30.89 -18.76 -10.03
CA VAL A 396 30.76 -18.87 -11.48
C VAL A 396 31.64 -17.81 -12.12
N THR A 397 32.47 -18.18 -13.09
CA THR A 397 33.27 -17.23 -13.86
C THR A 397 32.54 -16.91 -15.17
N LEU A 398 32.18 -15.67 -15.35
CA LEU A 398 31.45 -15.19 -16.53
C LEU A 398 32.35 -14.32 -17.42
N PRO A 399 32.19 -14.37 -18.74
CA PRO A 399 32.72 -13.34 -19.63
C PRO A 399 31.88 -12.05 -19.51
N LEU A 400 32.34 -10.96 -20.12
CA LEU A 400 31.48 -9.78 -20.33
C LEU A 400 30.26 -10.22 -21.15
N MET A 401 29.08 -10.00 -20.61
CA MET A 401 27.81 -10.35 -21.26
C MET A 401 26.83 -9.19 -21.20
N VAL A 402 26.25 -8.81 -22.33
CA VAL A 402 25.13 -7.88 -22.41
C VAL A 402 23.85 -8.66 -22.19
N VAL A 403 23.20 -8.43 -21.05
CA VAL A 403 21.95 -9.10 -20.69
C VAL A 403 20.77 -8.47 -21.43
N GLU A 404 20.76 -7.13 -21.49
CA GLU A 404 19.71 -6.38 -22.19
C GLU A 404 20.29 -5.03 -22.66
N GLN A 405 20.16 -4.74 -23.97
CA GLN A 405 20.51 -3.43 -24.54
C GLN A 405 19.25 -2.58 -24.60
N LEU A 406 19.31 -1.38 -24.05
CA LEU A 406 18.19 -0.45 -23.96
C LEU A 406 18.53 0.89 -24.63
N GLU A 407 17.56 1.79 -24.64
CA GLU A 407 17.70 3.20 -24.96
C GLU A 407 17.77 3.99 -23.64
N SER A 408 18.67 4.98 -23.57
CA SER A 408 18.75 5.88 -22.41
C SER A 408 17.44 6.68 -22.29
N ALA A 409 16.91 6.75 -21.10
CA ALA A 409 15.65 7.44 -20.84
C ALA A 409 15.55 7.87 -19.37
N ALA A 410 15.00 9.04 -19.13
CA ALA A 410 14.80 9.64 -17.81
C ALA A 410 16.12 9.86 -17.02
N ALA A 411 17.25 10.05 -17.71
CA ALA A 411 18.48 10.47 -17.06
C ALA A 411 18.35 11.91 -16.51
N PRO A 412 19.12 12.27 -15.45
CA PRO A 412 19.02 13.60 -14.85
C PRO A 412 19.55 14.69 -15.81
N ALA A 413 18.90 15.85 -15.79
CA ALA A 413 19.35 17.01 -16.55
C ALA A 413 20.54 17.73 -15.88
N VAL A 414 20.68 17.53 -14.55
CA VAL A 414 21.71 18.19 -13.74
C VAL A 414 22.67 17.15 -13.20
N ALA A 415 23.97 17.39 -13.41
CA ALA A 415 25.02 16.53 -12.87
C ALA A 415 25.08 16.64 -11.33
N PHE A 416 25.30 15.50 -10.68
CA PHE A 416 25.59 15.40 -9.26
C PHE A 416 26.61 14.27 -9.01
N GLU A 417 27.16 14.23 -7.82
CA GLU A 417 28.08 13.16 -7.44
C GLU A 417 27.33 12.00 -6.82
N ARG A 418 27.61 10.76 -7.28
CA ARG A 418 27.05 9.54 -6.73
C ARG A 418 28.11 8.69 -6.03
N LEU A 419 27.68 7.95 -5.03
CA LEU A 419 28.50 7.01 -4.26
C LEU A 419 28.92 5.80 -5.11
N ARG A 420 30.19 5.36 -4.93
CA ARG A 420 30.72 4.11 -5.45
C ARG A 420 31.86 3.58 -4.58
N PRO A 421 32.26 2.30 -4.66
CA PRO A 421 33.48 1.83 -4.04
C PRO A 421 34.72 2.39 -4.73
N GLY A 422 35.66 2.91 -3.93
CA GLY A 422 37.00 3.23 -4.36
C GLY A 422 37.85 1.98 -4.59
N ALA A 423 39.09 2.15 -5.05
CA ALA A 423 40.00 1.05 -5.32
C ALA A 423 40.37 0.25 -4.06
N ASP A 424 40.29 0.85 -2.89
CA ASP A 424 40.52 0.25 -1.58
C ASP A 424 39.24 -0.22 -0.88
N GLY A 425 38.08 -0.12 -1.56
CA GLY A 425 36.77 -0.47 -1.02
C GLY A 425 36.10 0.62 -0.14
N THR A 426 36.77 1.74 0.09
CA THR A 426 36.20 2.89 0.81
C THR A 426 35.23 3.67 -0.06
N PRO A 427 34.32 4.47 0.56
CA PRO A 427 33.44 5.35 -0.21
C PRO A 427 34.21 6.30 -1.12
N ALA A 428 33.82 6.36 -2.36
CA ALA A 428 34.32 7.27 -3.37
C ALA A 428 33.14 7.87 -4.14
N TRP A 429 33.38 8.93 -4.89
CA TRP A 429 32.34 9.66 -5.60
C TRP A 429 32.68 9.75 -7.09
N GLU A 430 31.66 9.70 -7.92
CA GLU A 430 31.81 9.92 -9.36
C GLU A 430 30.66 10.77 -9.89
N THR A 431 30.93 11.59 -10.90
CA THR A 431 29.91 12.43 -11.53
C THR A 431 28.91 11.57 -12.32
N VAL A 432 27.62 11.77 -12.07
CA VAL A 432 26.54 11.09 -12.77
C VAL A 432 26.41 11.59 -14.21
N PRO A 433 26.29 10.69 -15.20
CA PRO A 433 25.97 11.07 -16.56
C PRO A 433 24.61 11.78 -16.66
N THR A 434 24.57 12.88 -17.39
CA THR A 434 23.34 13.62 -17.66
C THR A 434 22.69 13.17 -18.97
N GLU A 435 21.44 13.57 -19.17
CA GLU A 435 20.73 13.29 -20.42
C GLU A 435 21.48 13.92 -21.63
N GLU A 436 21.54 13.17 -22.71
CA GLU A 436 22.13 13.63 -24.00
C GLU A 436 21.06 14.19 -24.95
N GLU A 437 19.88 13.57 -24.94
CA GLU A 437 18.74 13.98 -25.77
C GLU A 437 17.51 14.23 -24.91
N ARG A 438 16.83 15.32 -25.14
CA ARG A 438 15.54 15.65 -24.56
C ARG A 438 14.45 14.69 -25.08
N PRO A 439 13.37 14.44 -24.31
CA PRO A 439 12.28 13.57 -24.75
C PRO A 439 11.43 14.13 -25.89
N GLU A 440 11.41 15.47 -26.12
CA GLU A 440 10.57 16.11 -27.14
C GLU A 440 10.83 15.65 -28.57
N PRO A 441 12.08 15.55 -29.07
CA PRO A 441 12.35 14.99 -30.39
C PRO A 441 11.89 13.53 -30.52
N ARG A 442 12.09 12.74 -29.47
CA ARG A 442 11.67 11.35 -29.42
C ARG A 442 10.14 11.23 -29.43
N CYS A 443 9.46 12.10 -28.69
CA CYS A 443 8.00 12.21 -28.70
C CYS A 443 7.47 12.55 -30.08
N ALA A 444 8.03 13.57 -30.74
CA ALA A 444 7.64 14.00 -32.08
C ALA A 444 7.85 12.89 -33.14
N ALA A 445 8.91 12.10 -33.00
CA ALA A 445 9.21 10.99 -33.91
C ALA A 445 8.26 9.78 -33.71
N ARG A 446 7.58 9.70 -32.56
CA ARG A 446 6.72 8.56 -32.16
C ARG A 446 5.25 8.93 -32.02
N LEU A 447 4.79 10.02 -32.65
CA LEU A 447 3.38 10.40 -32.63
C LEU A 447 2.51 9.27 -33.21
N PRO A 448 1.37 8.95 -32.57
CA PRO A 448 0.47 7.91 -33.06
C PRO A 448 -0.26 8.37 -34.34
N ARG A 449 -0.61 7.41 -35.19
CA ARG A 449 -1.47 7.66 -36.32
C ARG A 449 -2.87 8.02 -35.84
N GLU A 450 -3.44 9.07 -36.41
CA GLU A 450 -4.84 9.43 -36.21
C GLU A 450 -5.80 8.51 -36.93
N TRP A 451 -6.90 8.19 -36.30
CA TRP A 451 -8.05 7.57 -36.91
C TRP A 451 -9.09 8.64 -37.26
N LEU A 452 -9.51 8.69 -38.53
CA LEU A 452 -10.50 9.67 -38.97
C LEU A 452 -11.82 9.47 -38.19
N GLN A 453 -12.36 10.58 -37.69
CA GLN A 453 -13.65 10.57 -36.99
C GLN A 453 -14.77 10.12 -37.91
N THR A 454 -15.56 9.14 -37.48
CA THR A 454 -16.67 8.59 -38.28
C THR A 454 -18.04 9.00 -37.75
N GLY A 455 -18.14 9.57 -36.53
CA GLY A 455 -19.38 9.70 -35.79
C GLY A 455 -19.92 8.33 -35.34
N ASP A 456 -21.01 8.32 -34.58
CA ASP A 456 -21.62 7.08 -34.07
C ASP A 456 -22.12 6.19 -35.23
N LYS A 457 -21.51 5.06 -35.46
CA LYS A 457 -21.86 4.01 -36.43
C LYS A 457 -22.66 2.88 -35.79
N GLY A 458 -23.05 3.03 -34.52
CA GLY A 458 -23.73 1.98 -33.78
C GLY A 458 -22.81 0.89 -33.27
N ILE A 459 -21.48 1.04 -33.42
CA ILE A 459 -20.51 0.10 -32.87
C ILE A 459 -20.44 0.31 -31.33
N ARG A 460 -20.42 -0.78 -30.56
CA ARG A 460 -20.38 -0.78 -29.11
C ARG A 460 -19.16 -1.54 -28.64
N LEU A 461 -18.71 -1.27 -27.40
CA LEU A 461 -17.52 -1.94 -26.84
C LEU A 461 -17.66 -3.48 -26.84
N ARG A 462 -18.88 -4.01 -26.71
CA ARG A 462 -19.15 -5.44 -26.84
C ARG A 462 -18.77 -6.02 -28.19
N ASP A 463 -18.88 -5.23 -29.30
CA ASP A 463 -18.55 -5.70 -30.64
C ASP A 463 -17.04 -5.89 -30.77
N VAL A 464 -16.26 -5.08 -30.08
CA VAL A 464 -14.79 -5.26 -29.95
C VAL A 464 -14.49 -6.52 -29.13
N ALA A 465 -15.21 -6.74 -28.03
CA ALA A 465 -15.06 -7.94 -27.18
C ALA A 465 -15.39 -9.23 -27.94
N ASP A 466 -16.38 -9.17 -28.84
CA ASP A 466 -16.82 -10.30 -29.66
C ASP A 466 -15.96 -10.50 -30.93
N GLY A 467 -14.97 -9.61 -31.14
CA GLY A 467 -14.04 -9.67 -32.28
C GLY A 467 -14.69 -9.34 -33.64
N THR A 468 -15.88 -8.75 -33.64
CA THR A 468 -16.61 -8.35 -34.87
C THR A 468 -16.14 -7.00 -35.42
N THR A 469 -15.47 -6.19 -34.59
CA THR A 469 -14.97 -4.87 -34.95
C THR A 469 -13.61 -4.63 -34.31
N ALA A 470 -12.72 -3.89 -34.99
CA ALA A 470 -11.44 -3.49 -34.43
C ALA A 470 -11.59 -2.33 -33.42
N MET A 471 -10.68 -2.26 -32.45
CA MET A 471 -10.63 -1.16 -31.48
C MET A 471 -10.49 0.21 -32.16
N ALA A 472 -9.74 0.28 -33.26
CA ALA A 472 -9.56 1.50 -34.04
C ALA A 472 -10.89 2.04 -34.62
N ASP A 473 -11.72 1.16 -35.14
CA ASP A 473 -13.04 1.53 -35.71
C ASP A 473 -14.02 1.94 -34.61
N PHE A 474 -13.91 1.31 -33.43
CA PHE A 474 -14.70 1.67 -32.26
C PHE A 474 -14.35 3.09 -31.77
N VAL A 475 -13.07 3.36 -31.53
CA VAL A 475 -12.60 4.66 -31.00
C VAL A 475 -12.73 5.78 -32.06
N ALA A 476 -12.68 5.46 -33.33
CA ALA A 476 -12.88 6.44 -34.39
C ALA A 476 -14.26 7.12 -34.38
N GLN A 477 -15.24 6.53 -33.68
CA GLN A 477 -16.58 7.10 -33.54
C GLN A 477 -16.65 8.33 -32.64
N PHE A 478 -15.72 8.40 -31.65
CA PHE A 478 -15.77 9.40 -30.58
C PHE A 478 -15.52 10.81 -31.11
N SER A 479 -16.22 11.81 -30.61
CA SER A 479 -15.94 13.21 -30.85
C SER A 479 -14.70 13.65 -30.05
N ASP A 480 -14.20 14.84 -30.32
CA ASP A 480 -13.09 15.42 -29.55
C ASP A 480 -13.49 15.62 -28.10
N GLU A 481 -14.74 16.02 -27.83
CA GLU A 481 -15.29 16.17 -26.48
C GLU A 481 -15.32 14.82 -25.74
N GLU A 482 -15.82 13.76 -26.41
CA GLU A 482 -15.87 12.41 -25.85
C GLU A 482 -14.47 11.85 -25.60
N LEU A 483 -13.49 12.13 -26.47
CA LEU A 483 -12.08 11.77 -26.27
C LEU A 483 -11.45 12.54 -25.09
N CYS A 484 -11.78 13.81 -24.91
CA CYS A 484 -11.35 14.56 -23.74
C CYS A 484 -12.03 14.08 -22.45
N THR A 485 -13.29 13.65 -22.53
CA THR A 485 -14.05 13.18 -21.36
C THR A 485 -13.55 11.83 -20.86
N ILE A 486 -13.23 10.87 -21.74
CA ILE A 486 -12.84 9.51 -21.34
C ILE A 486 -11.49 9.46 -20.58
N VAL A 487 -10.60 10.43 -20.81
CA VAL A 487 -9.30 10.52 -20.10
C VAL A 487 -9.40 11.20 -18.74
N ARG A 488 -10.59 11.68 -18.35
CA ARG A 488 -10.87 12.24 -17.03
C ARG A 488 -11.48 11.18 -16.14
N GLY A 489 -10.85 10.91 -14.99
CA GLY A 489 -11.43 10.08 -13.94
C GLY A 489 -12.45 10.87 -13.12
N GLU A 490 -13.61 10.26 -12.83
CA GLU A 490 -14.60 10.84 -11.92
C GLU A 490 -14.22 10.54 -10.48
N GLY A 491 -14.30 11.54 -9.59
CA GLY A 491 -13.79 11.47 -8.24
C GLY A 491 -14.63 10.68 -7.25
N MET A 492 -14.24 10.82 -5.99
CA MET A 492 -14.95 10.22 -4.85
C MET A 492 -16.43 10.60 -4.87
N ASN A 493 -17.28 9.65 -4.50
CA ASN A 493 -18.73 9.77 -4.56
C ASN A 493 -19.33 9.84 -5.98
N SER A 494 -18.62 9.31 -6.99
CA SER A 494 -19.22 9.08 -8.30
C SER A 494 -20.53 8.26 -8.14
N PRO A 495 -21.66 8.71 -8.70
CA PRO A 495 -22.92 7.98 -8.61
C PRO A 495 -22.93 6.71 -9.49
N ARG A 496 -21.88 6.48 -10.26
CA ARG A 496 -21.78 5.42 -11.28
C ARG A 496 -21.12 4.16 -10.75
N VAL A 497 -20.48 4.24 -9.55
CA VAL A 497 -19.73 3.14 -8.92
C VAL A 497 -20.14 2.98 -7.46
N THR A 498 -19.56 2.00 -6.78
CA THR A 498 -19.84 1.72 -5.37
C THR A 498 -19.57 2.95 -4.51
N PRO A 499 -20.53 3.37 -3.69
CA PRO A 499 -20.40 4.55 -2.83
C PRO A 499 -19.20 4.45 -1.87
N GLY A 500 -18.57 5.61 -1.64
CA GLY A 500 -17.45 5.71 -0.70
C GLY A 500 -16.11 5.20 -1.24
N THR A 501 -16.05 4.77 -2.51
CA THR A 501 -14.82 4.38 -3.19
C THR A 501 -14.08 5.58 -3.78
N ALA A 502 -12.84 5.38 -4.21
CA ALA A 502 -11.93 6.46 -4.57
C ALA A 502 -12.28 7.15 -5.91
N GLY A 503 -12.92 6.43 -6.85
CA GLY A 503 -13.29 7.03 -8.12
C GLY A 503 -13.75 6.05 -9.18
N ALA A 504 -14.05 6.59 -10.38
CA ALA A 504 -14.55 5.86 -11.54
C ALA A 504 -13.76 6.18 -12.81
N ILE A 505 -13.63 5.20 -13.69
CA ILE A 505 -12.85 5.27 -14.93
C ILE A 505 -13.71 4.78 -16.08
N GLY A 506 -13.61 5.42 -17.25
CA GLY A 506 -14.18 4.97 -18.51
C GLY A 506 -15.56 5.53 -18.78
N GLY A 507 -16.66 4.84 -18.45
CA GLY A 507 -18.03 5.29 -18.69
C GLY A 507 -18.51 6.38 -17.74
N VAL A 508 -17.74 7.47 -17.62
CA VAL A 508 -17.95 8.57 -16.65
C VAL A 508 -18.92 9.64 -17.14
N SER A 509 -19.54 9.45 -18.29
CA SER A 509 -20.65 10.32 -18.79
C SER A 509 -21.68 9.48 -19.52
N ASP A 510 -22.91 10.01 -19.66
CA ASP A 510 -24.00 9.35 -20.40
C ASP A 510 -23.63 9.19 -21.89
N ALA A 511 -22.89 10.16 -22.45
CA ALA A 511 -22.37 10.09 -23.81
C ALA A 511 -21.46 8.87 -24.04
N LEU A 512 -20.54 8.61 -23.10
CA LEU A 512 -19.63 7.45 -23.17
C LEU A 512 -20.37 6.13 -22.91
N GLN A 513 -21.33 6.13 -21.97
CA GLN A 513 -22.11 4.91 -21.68
C GLN A 513 -22.96 4.46 -22.89
N ARG A 514 -23.39 5.37 -23.76
CA ARG A 514 -24.08 5.01 -25.03
C ARG A 514 -23.26 4.09 -25.94
N TYR A 515 -21.92 4.17 -25.87
CA TYR A 515 -21.02 3.27 -26.59
C TYR A 515 -20.82 1.93 -25.88
N GLY A 516 -21.51 1.69 -24.76
CA GLY A 516 -21.38 0.48 -23.95
C GLY A 516 -20.12 0.47 -23.05
N LEU A 517 -19.57 1.65 -22.74
CA LEU A 517 -18.47 1.79 -21.78
C LEU A 517 -19.03 1.75 -20.35
N PRO A 518 -18.66 0.77 -19.51
CA PRO A 518 -19.01 0.80 -18.10
C PRO A 518 -18.12 1.79 -17.36
N ALA A 519 -18.59 2.29 -16.22
CA ALA A 519 -17.73 2.90 -15.21
C ALA A 519 -17.04 1.79 -14.42
N ALA A 520 -15.72 1.71 -14.49
CA ALA A 520 -14.92 0.82 -13.64
C ALA A 520 -14.61 1.50 -12.32
N CYS A 521 -14.85 0.80 -11.21
CA CYS A 521 -14.64 1.30 -9.86
C CYS A 521 -13.21 1.11 -9.40
N CYS A 522 -12.60 2.15 -8.84
CA CYS A 522 -11.34 2.05 -8.11
C CYS A 522 -11.53 2.44 -6.63
N SER A 523 -10.85 1.69 -5.73
CA SER A 523 -10.93 1.93 -4.30
C SER A 523 -9.54 1.91 -3.68
N ASP A 524 -9.31 2.79 -2.72
CA ASP A 524 -8.11 2.76 -1.89
C ASP A 524 -8.01 1.46 -1.11
N GLY A 525 -6.79 1.12 -0.79
CA GLY A 525 -6.47 0.20 0.25
C GLY A 525 -5.38 -0.81 0.05
N PRO A 526 -4.08 -0.46 0.10
CA PRO A 526 -3.03 -1.46 0.31
C PRO A 526 -3.27 -2.38 1.52
N SER A 527 -3.99 -1.90 2.55
CA SER A 527 -4.37 -2.69 3.74
C SER A 527 -5.83 -3.16 3.75
N GLY A 528 -6.48 -3.30 2.58
CA GLY A 528 -7.89 -3.70 2.41
C GLY A 528 -8.76 -2.59 1.80
N ILE A 529 -9.99 -2.93 1.40
CA ILE A 529 -10.88 -2.01 0.69
C ILE A 529 -11.31 -0.87 1.61
N ARG A 530 -11.03 0.36 1.20
CA ARG A 530 -11.51 1.56 1.89
C ARG A 530 -12.82 2.04 1.27
N MET A 531 -13.88 2.10 2.07
CA MET A 531 -15.19 2.60 1.66
C MET A 531 -15.67 3.68 2.63
N ASP A 532 -15.51 4.95 2.24
CA ASP A 532 -15.88 6.13 3.04
C ASP A 532 -17.40 6.36 3.04
N CYS A 533 -18.16 5.30 3.13
CA CYS A 533 -19.61 5.30 3.29
C CYS A 533 -20.04 4.53 4.54
N GLY A 534 -19.10 4.15 5.39
CA GLY A 534 -19.37 3.31 6.55
C GLY A 534 -19.62 1.82 6.24
N ALA A 535 -19.47 1.39 4.98
CA ALA A 535 -19.46 -0.02 4.65
C ALA A 535 -18.21 -0.69 5.21
N VAL A 536 -18.38 -1.92 5.68
CA VAL A 536 -17.33 -2.69 6.35
C VAL A 536 -16.57 -3.53 5.32
N ALA A 537 -15.25 -3.59 5.47
CA ALA A 537 -14.37 -4.47 4.72
C ALA A 537 -13.34 -5.13 5.65
N PHE A 538 -12.60 -6.09 5.11
CA PHE A 538 -11.58 -6.81 5.86
C PHE A 538 -10.28 -5.99 5.89
N ALA A 539 -9.74 -5.73 7.09
CA ALA A 539 -8.44 -5.07 7.24
C ALA A 539 -7.31 -6.10 7.20
N MET A 540 -6.42 -5.93 6.23
CA MET A 540 -5.30 -6.81 5.96
C MET A 540 -4.03 -6.39 6.70
N PRO A 541 -3.07 -7.30 6.93
CA PRO A 541 -1.73 -6.93 7.36
C PRO A 541 -1.10 -5.94 6.38
N ASN A 542 -0.36 -4.95 6.89
CA ASN A 542 0.31 -3.96 6.06
C ASN A 542 1.43 -4.55 5.17
N GLY A 543 1.91 -3.75 4.22
CA GLY A 543 2.92 -4.17 3.25
C GLY A 543 4.21 -4.68 3.88
N THR A 544 4.74 -3.97 4.89
CA THR A 544 5.95 -4.35 5.62
C THR A 544 5.79 -5.71 6.34
N CYS A 545 4.63 -5.94 6.99
CA CYS A 545 4.32 -7.23 7.62
C CYS A 545 4.28 -8.37 6.60
N LEU A 546 3.65 -8.14 5.45
CA LEU A 546 3.57 -9.13 4.36
C LEU A 546 4.95 -9.42 3.77
N ALA A 547 5.78 -8.40 3.56
CA ALA A 547 7.16 -8.56 3.08
C ALA A 547 8.00 -9.38 4.07
N ALA A 548 7.85 -9.14 5.37
CA ALA A 548 8.55 -9.89 6.41
C ALA A 548 8.24 -11.39 6.40
N THR A 549 7.13 -11.81 5.78
CA THR A 549 6.84 -13.25 5.58
C THR A 549 7.79 -13.92 4.59
N PHE A 550 8.35 -13.22 3.61
CA PHE A 550 9.05 -13.79 2.45
C PHE A 550 8.27 -14.96 1.80
N ASN A 551 6.94 -14.88 1.80
CA ASN A 551 6.05 -15.97 1.38
C ASN A 551 5.08 -15.52 0.28
N GLU A 552 5.55 -15.60 -0.98
CA GLU A 552 4.73 -15.26 -2.15
C GLU A 552 3.41 -16.06 -2.18
N GLY A 553 3.47 -17.37 -1.87
CA GLY A 553 2.28 -18.23 -1.93
C GLY A 553 1.20 -17.84 -0.93
N LEU A 554 1.57 -17.48 0.29
CA LEU A 554 0.64 -17.02 1.32
C LEU A 554 0.02 -15.66 0.94
N SER A 555 0.84 -14.74 0.44
CA SER A 555 0.37 -13.43 -0.04
C SER A 555 -0.60 -13.58 -1.22
N GLU A 556 -0.31 -14.49 -2.17
CA GLU A 556 -1.19 -14.77 -3.31
C GLU A 556 -2.56 -15.34 -2.87
N GLU A 557 -2.58 -16.28 -1.91
CA GLU A 557 -3.83 -16.83 -1.37
C GLU A 557 -4.63 -15.78 -0.59
N LEU A 558 -3.96 -14.94 0.21
CA LEU A 558 -4.60 -13.85 0.96
C LEU A 558 -5.26 -12.85 -0.01
N TYR A 559 -4.53 -12.40 -1.03
CA TYR A 559 -5.07 -11.49 -2.04
C TYR A 559 -6.04 -12.15 -3.04
N SER A 560 -6.11 -13.47 -3.06
CA SER A 560 -7.23 -14.17 -3.71
C SER A 560 -8.54 -13.99 -2.95
N MET A 561 -8.51 -13.91 -1.61
CA MET A 561 -9.71 -13.59 -0.81
C MET A 561 -10.10 -12.12 -0.98
N GLU A 562 -9.11 -11.21 -0.96
CA GLU A 562 -9.30 -9.78 -1.27
C GLU A 562 -9.93 -9.58 -2.65
N GLY A 563 -9.48 -10.32 -3.65
CA GLY A 563 -10.06 -10.28 -4.99
C GLY A 563 -11.54 -10.69 -5.05
N LEU A 564 -11.98 -11.61 -4.21
CA LEU A 564 -13.39 -11.96 -4.04
C LEU A 564 -14.17 -10.85 -3.33
N GLU A 565 -13.56 -10.22 -2.32
CA GLU A 565 -14.19 -9.11 -1.60
C GLU A 565 -14.32 -7.87 -2.49
N LEU A 566 -13.32 -7.55 -3.31
CA LEU A 566 -13.39 -6.53 -4.36
C LEU A 566 -14.58 -6.79 -5.31
N ARG A 567 -14.73 -8.03 -5.80
CA ARG A 567 -15.88 -8.38 -6.66
C ARG A 567 -17.22 -8.26 -5.95
N LYS A 568 -17.32 -8.68 -4.68
CA LYS A 568 -18.53 -8.55 -3.87
C LYS A 568 -18.96 -7.07 -3.76
N ASN A 569 -17.98 -6.18 -3.63
CA ASN A 569 -18.22 -4.74 -3.49
C ASN A 569 -18.21 -3.99 -4.84
N HIS A 570 -18.22 -4.69 -5.97
CA HIS A 570 -18.19 -4.12 -7.32
C HIS A 570 -16.98 -3.19 -7.58
N VAL A 571 -15.86 -3.45 -6.94
CA VAL A 571 -14.59 -2.76 -7.17
C VAL A 571 -13.78 -3.52 -8.22
N ASP A 572 -13.34 -2.85 -9.28
CA ASP A 572 -12.62 -3.44 -10.41
C ASP A 572 -11.10 -3.39 -10.23
N THR A 573 -10.60 -2.36 -9.57
CA THR A 573 -9.18 -2.21 -9.23
C THR A 573 -8.98 -1.64 -7.83
N LEU A 574 -8.10 -2.29 -7.06
CA LEU A 574 -7.59 -1.79 -5.80
C LEU A 574 -6.43 -0.82 -6.07
N LEU A 575 -6.40 0.35 -5.41
CA LEU A 575 -5.27 1.28 -5.51
C LEU A 575 -4.13 0.82 -4.59
N GLY A 576 -3.53 -0.27 -4.99
CA GLY A 576 -2.44 -0.98 -4.34
C GLY A 576 -1.99 -2.17 -5.19
N PRO A 577 -0.84 -2.80 -4.87
CA PRO A 577 0.06 -2.48 -3.76
C PRO A 577 0.89 -1.21 -3.99
N GLY A 578 1.31 -0.57 -2.88
CA GLY A 578 2.40 0.39 -2.88
C GLY A 578 3.74 -0.35 -2.96
N ILE A 579 4.61 0.04 -3.90
CA ILE A 579 5.85 -0.70 -4.17
C ILE A 579 7.08 0.21 -4.31
N ASN A 580 7.04 1.39 -3.69
CA ASN A 580 8.23 2.23 -3.57
C ASN A 580 9.23 1.58 -2.60
N ILE A 581 10.50 1.88 -2.79
CA ILE A 581 11.58 1.33 -1.97
C ILE A 581 11.64 2.05 -0.62
N HIS A 582 11.89 1.32 0.47
CA HIS A 582 12.24 1.89 1.77
C HIS A 582 13.66 2.49 1.69
N ARG A 583 13.73 3.71 1.17
CA ARG A 583 15.01 4.43 0.98
C ARG A 583 15.56 4.94 2.30
N HIS A 584 14.67 5.39 3.19
CA HIS A 584 15.00 5.94 4.50
C HIS A 584 13.95 5.52 5.54
N PRO A 585 14.33 5.25 6.80
CA PRO A 585 13.40 4.74 7.82
C PRO A 585 12.32 5.76 8.22
N LEU A 586 12.55 7.05 8.00
CA LEU A 586 11.62 8.10 8.40
C LEU A 586 10.47 8.35 7.39
N ASN A 587 10.47 7.73 6.22
CA ASN A 587 9.37 7.90 5.27
C ASN A 587 8.05 7.40 5.87
N GLY A 588 7.05 8.27 5.93
CA GLY A 588 5.75 8.00 6.55
C GLY A 588 4.99 6.83 5.95
N ARG A 589 5.14 6.59 4.64
CA ARG A 589 4.43 5.53 3.91
C ARG A 589 5.16 4.20 3.79
N ASN A 590 6.32 4.01 4.46
CA ASN A 590 6.99 2.70 4.43
C ASN A 590 6.06 1.57 4.92
N PHE A 591 5.10 1.83 5.82
CA PHE A 591 4.18 0.81 6.34
C PHE A 591 3.40 0.07 5.25
N GLU A 592 3.00 0.76 4.18
CA GLU A 592 2.24 0.18 3.07
C GLU A 592 3.12 -0.34 1.93
N TYR A 593 4.40 0.04 1.91
CA TYR A 593 5.41 -0.50 1.00
C TYR A 593 5.98 -1.81 1.55
N PHE A 594 6.95 -2.39 0.87
CA PHE A 594 7.42 -3.72 1.24
C PHE A 594 8.80 -3.74 1.88
N SER A 595 9.81 -3.13 1.24
CA SER A 595 11.20 -3.39 1.60
C SER A 595 12.18 -2.37 1.00
N GLU A 596 13.39 -2.34 1.56
CA GLU A 596 14.56 -1.71 0.95
C GLU A 596 15.08 -2.49 -0.28
N ASP A 597 14.68 -3.76 -0.45
CA ASP A 597 15.12 -4.62 -1.56
C ASP A 597 14.10 -4.67 -2.70
N PRO A 598 14.50 -4.31 -3.94
CA PRO A 598 13.59 -4.27 -5.08
C PRO A 598 13.13 -5.64 -5.58
N LEU A 599 13.91 -6.72 -5.35
CA LEU A 599 13.48 -8.07 -5.73
C LEU A 599 12.37 -8.56 -4.81
N LEU A 600 12.54 -8.44 -3.50
CA LEU A 600 11.52 -8.79 -2.51
C LEU A 600 10.24 -7.98 -2.78
N THR A 601 10.37 -6.66 -2.95
CA THR A 601 9.26 -5.75 -3.27
C THR A 601 8.50 -6.21 -4.53
N GLY A 602 9.21 -6.47 -5.63
CA GLY A 602 8.59 -6.89 -6.88
C GLY A 602 7.91 -8.26 -6.79
N LYS A 603 8.49 -9.23 -6.09
CA LYS A 603 7.92 -10.57 -5.91
C LYS A 603 6.66 -10.55 -5.05
N MET A 604 6.63 -9.74 -3.97
CA MET A 604 5.43 -9.56 -3.15
C MET A 604 4.30 -8.89 -3.94
N ALA A 605 4.62 -7.87 -4.74
CA ALA A 605 3.66 -7.25 -5.65
C ALA A 605 3.07 -8.25 -6.67
N CYS A 606 3.93 -9.08 -7.29
CA CYS A 606 3.47 -10.14 -8.19
C CYS A 606 2.50 -11.10 -7.53
N ALA A 607 2.77 -11.51 -6.30
CA ALA A 607 1.92 -12.42 -5.55
C ALA A 607 0.52 -11.83 -5.33
N GLN A 608 0.45 -10.55 -4.90
CA GLN A 608 -0.82 -9.85 -4.70
C GLN A 608 -1.61 -9.71 -6.01
N LEU A 609 -0.95 -9.29 -7.08
CA LEU A 609 -1.59 -9.19 -8.40
C LEU A 609 -2.14 -10.53 -8.88
N ARG A 610 -1.36 -11.63 -8.77
CA ARG A 610 -1.82 -12.96 -9.16
C ARG A 610 -3.05 -13.41 -8.37
N GLY A 611 -3.09 -13.12 -7.06
CA GLY A 611 -4.24 -13.42 -6.21
C GLY A 611 -5.51 -12.72 -6.72
N MET A 612 -5.46 -11.42 -6.93
CA MET A 612 -6.58 -10.62 -7.45
C MET A 612 -6.99 -11.02 -8.88
N HIS A 613 -6.02 -11.28 -9.76
CA HIS A 613 -6.27 -11.68 -11.15
C HIS A 613 -7.06 -12.99 -11.31
N ARG A 614 -7.00 -13.90 -10.33
CA ARG A 614 -7.82 -15.12 -10.32
C ARG A 614 -9.32 -14.83 -10.46
N TRP A 615 -9.74 -13.66 -10.00
CA TRP A 615 -11.13 -13.24 -9.96
C TRP A 615 -11.49 -12.15 -10.98
N GLY A 616 -10.55 -11.76 -11.82
CA GLY A 616 -10.73 -10.78 -12.88
C GLY A 616 -10.67 -9.32 -12.42
N VAL A 617 -10.43 -9.06 -11.14
CA VAL A 617 -10.07 -7.74 -10.60
C VAL A 617 -8.55 -7.58 -10.62
N THR A 618 -8.05 -6.36 -10.40
CA THR A 618 -6.60 -6.12 -10.39
C THR A 618 -6.20 -5.14 -9.30
N GLY A 619 -4.90 -5.09 -9.02
CA GLY A 619 -4.28 -3.97 -8.31
C GLY A 619 -3.77 -2.91 -9.27
N THR A 620 -3.68 -1.69 -8.77
CA THR A 620 -2.97 -0.56 -9.38
C THR A 620 -1.68 -0.36 -8.62
N ILE A 621 -0.56 -0.81 -9.19
CA ILE A 621 0.75 -0.66 -8.54
C ILE A 621 1.13 0.82 -8.48
N LYS A 622 1.61 1.28 -7.31
CA LYS A 622 1.87 2.69 -7.01
C LYS A 622 3.11 2.87 -6.14
N HIS A 623 3.75 4.05 -6.11
CA HIS A 623 3.55 5.22 -6.94
C HIS A 623 4.71 5.31 -7.93
N PHE A 624 4.45 5.34 -9.22
CA PHE A 624 5.43 5.25 -10.29
C PHE A 624 5.93 6.65 -10.71
N ALA A 625 7.11 7.14 -10.22
CA ALA A 625 8.07 6.46 -9.37
C ALA A 625 8.73 7.44 -8.38
N THR A 626 9.60 6.91 -7.51
CA THR A 626 10.45 7.70 -6.60
C THR A 626 9.70 8.52 -5.53
N ASN A 627 8.52 8.08 -5.10
CA ASN A 627 7.85 8.64 -3.91
C ASN A 627 8.46 8.04 -2.64
N ASN A 628 9.60 8.59 -2.19
CA ASN A 628 10.39 8.07 -1.08
C ASN A 628 10.47 9.02 0.13
N GLN A 629 9.68 10.11 0.13
CA GLN A 629 9.38 10.97 1.26
C GLN A 629 7.99 11.58 1.10
N GLU A 630 7.34 11.91 2.23
CA GLU A 630 6.02 12.54 2.24
C GLU A 630 6.11 14.06 2.35
N HIS A 631 7.15 14.56 3.03
CA HIS A 631 7.39 16.00 3.11
C HIS A 631 7.46 16.64 1.71
N ARG A 632 6.52 17.55 1.43
CA ARG A 632 6.41 18.27 0.14
C ARG A 632 6.35 17.35 -1.10
N ARG A 633 5.80 16.15 -0.96
CA ARG A 633 5.76 15.11 -2.00
C ARG A 633 5.21 15.57 -3.36
N HIS A 634 4.39 16.61 -3.40
CA HIS A 634 3.86 17.19 -4.65
C HIS A 634 4.92 18.01 -5.43
N PHE A 635 5.97 18.51 -4.76
CA PHE A 635 6.86 19.52 -5.30
C PHE A 635 8.33 19.15 -5.24
N VAL A 636 8.73 18.30 -4.29
CA VAL A 636 10.13 17.92 -4.13
C VAL A 636 10.62 17.12 -5.32
N GLU A 637 11.59 17.66 -6.05
CA GLU A 637 12.14 17.00 -7.22
C GLU A 637 13.09 15.86 -6.82
N SER A 638 12.83 14.65 -7.29
CA SER A 638 13.74 13.51 -7.20
C SER A 638 14.81 13.60 -8.29
N ILE A 639 16.07 13.82 -7.89
CA ILE A 639 17.23 13.82 -8.80
C ILE A 639 17.93 12.49 -8.68
N VAL A 640 17.79 11.64 -9.67
CA VAL A 640 18.19 10.22 -9.63
C VAL A 640 18.99 9.85 -10.88
N SER A 641 20.10 9.12 -10.74
CA SER A 641 20.83 8.56 -11.87
C SER A 641 19.97 7.56 -12.65
N GLU A 642 20.19 7.42 -13.95
CA GLU A 642 19.49 6.39 -14.72
C GLU A 642 19.81 4.98 -14.19
N ARG A 643 21.03 4.76 -13.68
CA ARG A 643 21.44 3.50 -13.06
C ARG A 643 20.60 3.17 -11.83
N ALA A 644 20.49 4.10 -10.88
CA ALA A 644 19.70 3.89 -9.67
C ALA A 644 18.21 3.71 -9.97
N LEU A 645 17.69 4.49 -10.94
CA LEU A 645 16.30 4.28 -11.40
C LEU A 645 16.09 2.84 -11.85
N ARG A 646 16.97 2.29 -12.68
CA ARG A 646 16.78 0.98 -13.30
C ARG A 646 17.12 -0.21 -12.42
N GLU A 647 18.11 -0.07 -11.54
CA GLU A 647 18.54 -1.16 -10.65
C GLU A 647 17.71 -1.22 -9.36
N ILE A 648 17.19 -0.08 -8.88
CA ILE A 648 16.53 0.04 -7.57
C ILE A 648 15.08 0.51 -7.71
N TYR A 649 14.83 1.77 -8.08
CA TYR A 649 13.54 2.42 -7.91
C TYR A 649 12.46 1.97 -8.90
N LEU A 650 12.84 1.55 -10.08
CA LEU A 650 11.93 0.99 -11.09
C LEU A 650 11.93 -0.55 -11.11
N ARG A 651 12.89 -1.20 -10.44
CA ARG A 651 13.04 -2.66 -10.54
C ARG A 651 11.82 -3.43 -10.01
N GLY A 652 11.24 -3.01 -8.89
CA GLY A 652 10.01 -3.60 -8.35
C GLY A 652 8.84 -3.48 -9.33
N PHE A 653 8.68 -2.33 -9.97
CA PHE A 653 7.68 -2.10 -11.01
C PHE A 653 7.91 -2.95 -12.26
N GLU A 654 9.17 -3.05 -12.72
CA GLU A 654 9.52 -3.91 -13.87
C GLU A 654 9.12 -5.37 -13.62
N ILE A 655 9.43 -5.89 -12.44
CA ILE A 655 9.05 -7.26 -12.03
C ILE A 655 7.51 -7.40 -12.00
N ALA A 656 6.80 -6.45 -11.40
CA ALA A 656 5.35 -6.47 -11.33
C ALA A 656 4.67 -6.41 -12.71
N VAL A 657 5.27 -5.67 -13.65
CA VAL A 657 4.80 -5.61 -15.05
C VAL A 657 5.09 -6.90 -15.80
N LYS A 658 6.35 -7.35 -15.81
CA LYS A 658 6.81 -8.47 -16.65
C LYS A 658 6.38 -9.83 -16.08
N GLU A 659 6.40 -10.03 -14.76
CA GLU A 659 6.10 -11.30 -14.10
C GLU A 659 4.71 -11.32 -13.42
N GLY A 660 4.27 -10.17 -12.87
CA GLY A 660 2.97 -10.01 -12.21
C GLY A 660 1.84 -9.65 -13.18
N HIS A 661 2.16 -9.32 -14.45
CA HIS A 661 1.21 -8.92 -15.48
C HIS A 661 0.30 -7.78 -15.01
N ALA A 662 0.88 -6.76 -14.38
CA ALA A 662 0.16 -5.58 -13.92
C ALA A 662 -0.73 -5.00 -15.03
N ARG A 663 -1.97 -4.64 -14.68
CA ARG A 663 -2.97 -4.10 -15.62
C ARG A 663 -3.26 -2.63 -15.41
N SER A 664 -2.89 -2.11 -14.25
CA SER A 664 -3.05 -0.71 -13.85
C SER A 664 -1.83 -0.23 -13.08
N ILE A 665 -1.40 0.99 -13.37
CA ILE A 665 -0.27 1.68 -12.70
C ILE A 665 -0.71 3.10 -12.38
N MET A 666 -0.30 3.61 -11.21
CA MET A 666 -0.49 4.99 -10.79
C MET A 666 0.86 5.71 -10.76
N THR A 667 0.96 6.84 -11.47
CA THR A 667 2.14 7.72 -11.37
C THR A 667 2.17 8.42 -10.01
N SER A 668 3.35 8.83 -9.57
CA SER A 668 3.51 9.54 -8.29
C SER A 668 3.23 11.04 -8.41
N TYR A 669 3.20 11.74 -7.28
CA TYR A 669 3.03 13.20 -7.26
C TYR A 669 4.30 13.97 -7.66
N ASN A 670 5.47 13.49 -7.28
CA ASN A 670 6.72 14.23 -7.35
C ASN A 670 7.25 14.41 -8.78
N PRO A 671 7.98 15.49 -9.03
CA PRO A 671 8.84 15.57 -10.21
C PRO A 671 10.01 14.58 -10.14
N LEU A 672 10.41 14.04 -11.29
CA LEU A 672 11.56 13.17 -11.49
C LEU A 672 12.41 13.70 -12.63
N ASN A 673 13.64 14.14 -12.31
CA ASN A 673 14.61 14.62 -13.30
C ASN A 673 14.04 15.68 -14.27
N GLY A 674 13.26 16.65 -13.74
CA GLY A 674 12.72 17.79 -14.49
C GLY A 674 11.27 17.67 -14.95
N TYR A 675 10.64 16.51 -14.82
CA TYR A 675 9.24 16.30 -15.22
C TYR A 675 8.42 15.70 -14.07
N TRP A 676 7.19 16.21 -13.85
CA TRP A 676 6.24 15.50 -13.01
C TRP A 676 5.98 14.12 -13.60
N THR A 677 5.96 13.09 -12.75
CA THR A 677 5.91 11.70 -13.23
C THR A 677 4.70 11.41 -14.11
N ALA A 678 3.55 12.06 -13.86
CA ALA A 678 2.35 11.92 -14.69
C ALA A 678 2.54 12.43 -16.14
N SER A 679 3.45 13.39 -16.37
CA SER A 679 3.78 13.94 -17.68
C SER A 679 5.18 13.56 -18.19
N ASN A 680 5.89 12.68 -17.48
CA ASN A 680 7.22 12.24 -17.86
C ASN A 680 7.18 11.22 -19.01
N TYR A 681 7.39 11.69 -20.24
CA TYR A 681 7.32 10.86 -21.43
C TYR A 681 8.31 9.69 -21.41
N ASP A 682 9.53 9.92 -20.95
CA ASP A 682 10.55 8.87 -20.90
C ASP A 682 10.21 7.80 -19.87
N LEU A 683 9.69 8.20 -18.72
CA LEU A 683 9.25 7.26 -17.69
C LEU A 683 8.07 6.40 -18.18
N VAL A 684 7.01 7.04 -18.67
CA VAL A 684 5.75 6.36 -18.99
C VAL A 684 5.76 5.75 -20.39
N THR A 685 6.28 6.47 -21.39
CA THR A 685 6.28 5.95 -22.76
C THR A 685 7.52 5.15 -23.09
N THR A 686 8.72 5.73 -22.91
CA THR A 686 9.95 5.06 -23.35
C THR A 686 10.25 3.83 -22.50
N ILE A 687 10.25 3.96 -21.18
CA ILE A 687 10.57 2.86 -20.27
C ILE A 687 9.37 1.90 -20.14
N LEU A 688 8.26 2.37 -19.59
CA LEU A 688 7.15 1.49 -19.24
C LEU A 688 6.51 0.82 -20.47
N ARG A 689 6.07 1.63 -21.46
CA ARG A 689 5.36 1.05 -22.62
C ARG A 689 6.31 0.52 -23.67
N GLY A 690 7.43 1.20 -23.93
CA GLY A 690 8.40 0.79 -24.94
C GLY A 690 9.25 -0.38 -24.49
N GLN A 691 10.04 -0.22 -23.43
CA GLN A 691 11.04 -1.20 -23.03
C GLN A 691 10.42 -2.40 -22.26
N TRP A 692 9.39 -2.15 -21.46
CA TRP A 692 8.70 -3.24 -20.72
C TRP A 692 7.47 -3.79 -21.43
N CYS A 693 7.09 -3.24 -22.58
CA CYS A 693 5.93 -3.65 -23.38
C CYS A 693 4.60 -3.63 -22.59
N TYR A 694 4.45 -2.67 -21.68
CA TYR A 694 3.25 -2.54 -20.88
C TYR A 694 2.03 -2.13 -21.70
N THR A 695 0.91 -2.86 -21.55
CA THR A 695 -0.33 -2.64 -22.31
C THR A 695 -1.54 -2.26 -21.45
N GLY A 696 -1.37 -2.19 -20.13
CA GLY A 696 -2.43 -1.76 -19.21
C GLY A 696 -2.66 -0.25 -19.23
N ILE A 697 -3.53 0.24 -18.31
CA ILE A 697 -3.73 1.68 -18.11
C ILE A 697 -2.68 2.28 -17.18
N VAL A 698 -2.40 3.56 -17.42
CA VAL A 698 -1.68 4.42 -16.48
C VAL A 698 -2.63 5.51 -16.04
N MET A 699 -2.80 5.68 -14.74
CA MET A 699 -3.54 6.78 -14.13
C MET A 699 -2.59 7.69 -13.36
N SER A 700 -2.94 8.96 -13.22
CA SER A 700 -2.25 9.85 -12.29
C SER A 700 -2.65 9.53 -10.85
N ASP A 701 -1.86 9.94 -9.88
CA ASP A 701 -2.34 10.12 -8.52
C ASP A 701 -3.41 11.23 -8.46
N TRP A 702 -4.16 11.34 -7.35
CA TRP A 702 -5.29 12.26 -7.22
C TRP A 702 -4.83 13.73 -7.27
N TRP A 703 -5.34 14.47 -8.25
CA TRP A 703 -4.94 15.86 -8.52
C TRP A 703 -3.43 16.06 -8.74
N ALA A 704 -2.74 15.05 -9.26
CA ALA A 704 -1.33 15.17 -9.59
C ALA A 704 -1.08 16.27 -10.62
N GLU A 705 0.06 16.93 -10.48
CA GLU A 705 0.49 17.94 -11.44
C GLU A 705 1.16 17.33 -12.67
N GLY A 706 1.17 18.08 -13.76
CA GLY A 706 1.89 17.79 -14.97
C GLY A 706 2.59 19.04 -15.50
N ASN A 707 3.64 18.89 -16.28
CA ASN A 707 4.36 19.98 -16.94
C ASN A 707 4.93 19.52 -18.27
N ASP A 708 5.16 20.48 -19.18
CA ASP A 708 6.24 20.37 -20.16
C ASP A 708 7.55 20.79 -19.44
N ARG A 709 8.70 20.38 -19.95
CA ARG A 709 9.98 20.72 -19.34
C ARG A 709 10.14 22.24 -19.16
N ASP A 710 10.79 22.61 -18.07
CA ASP A 710 11.02 23.98 -17.62
C ASP A 710 9.73 24.79 -17.33
N GLY A 711 8.56 24.14 -17.38
CA GLY A 711 7.27 24.69 -16.98
C GLY A 711 6.95 24.42 -15.51
N ALA A 712 6.17 25.30 -14.89
CA ALA A 712 5.60 25.05 -13.59
C ALA A 712 4.60 23.89 -13.66
N GLY A 713 4.56 23.05 -12.60
CA GLY A 713 3.55 22.03 -12.47
C GLY A 713 2.13 22.62 -12.38
N SER A 714 1.18 21.89 -12.91
CA SER A 714 -0.25 22.26 -12.79
C SER A 714 -1.15 21.03 -12.96
N THR A 715 -2.18 20.96 -12.14
CA THR A 715 -3.26 19.99 -12.27
C THR A 715 -4.09 20.15 -13.54
N LYS A 716 -3.86 21.26 -14.30
CA LYS A 716 -4.56 21.58 -15.55
C LYS A 716 -3.78 21.14 -16.80
N HIS A 717 -2.51 20.81 -16.70
CA HIS A 717 -1.67 20.39 -17.83
C HIS A 717 -1.90 18.91 -18.21
N VAL A 718 -3.16 18.54 -18.44
CA VAL A 718 -3.55 17.17 -18.77
C VAL A 718 -3.11 16.78 -20.19
N ALA A 719 -2.95 17.74 -21.11
CA ALA A 719 -2.43 17.47 -22.45
C ALA A 719 -1.00 16.88 -22.40
N ALA A 720 -0.14 17.38 -21.51
CA ALA A 720 1.21 16.84 -21.31
C ALA A 720 1.15 15.39 -20.73
N MET A 721 0.20 15.10 -19.84
CA MET A 721 -0.02 13.76 -19.31
C MET A 721 -0.47 12.79 -20.39
N VAL A 722 -1.46 13.15 -21.22
CA VAL A 722 -1.93 12.33 -22.36
C VAL A 722 -0.78 12.08 -23.35
N ARG A 723 0.04 13.06 -23.64
CA ARG A 723 1.24 12.91 -24.47
C ARG A 723 2.20 11.87 -23.92
N ALA A 724 2.46 11.89 -22.60
CA ALA A 724 3.29 10.90 -21.93
C ALA A 724 2.66 9.50 -21.87
N GLN A 725 1.40 9.32 -22.28
CA GLN A 725 0.60 8.11 -22.15
C GLN A 725 0.20 7.77 -20.71
N ASN A 726 0.06 8.77 -19.86
CA ASN A 726 -0.77 8.68 -18.66
C ASN A 726 -2.22 8.77 -19.15
N ASP A 727 -2.93 7.65 -19.17
CA ASP A 727 -4.20 7.51 -19.89
C ASP A 727 -5.38 8.19 -19.20
N VAL A 728 -5.34 8.22 -17.86
CA VAL A 728 -6.43 8.76 -17.04
C VAL A 728 -5.88 9.77 -16.04
N PHE A 729 -6.42 10.99 -16.09
CA PHE A 729 -6.18 11.98 -15.04
C PHE A 729 -7.20 11.81 -13.90
N MET A 730 -6.72 11.56 -12.70
CA MET A 730 -7.54 11.44 -11.48
C MET A 730 -7.37 12.73 -10.66
N VAL A 731 -8.41 13.47 -10.27
CA VAL A 731 -9.82 13.24 -10.54
C VAL A 731 -10.51 14.60 -10.78
N VAL A 732 -11.67 14.54 -11.39
CA VAL A 732 -12.59 15.71 -11.53
C VAL A 732 -13.97 15.32 -11.00
N THR A 733 -14.76 16.33 -10.59
CA THR A 733 -16.12 16.09 -10.07
C THR A 733 -17.15 15.93 -11.18
N ASP A 734 -16.92 16.54 -12.34
CA ASP A 734 -17.77 16.46 -13.52
C ASP A 734 -16.87 16.35 -14.77
N PRO A 735 -16.60 15.11 -15.23
CA PRO A 735 -15.75 14.86 -16.40
C PRO A 735 -16.32 15.45 -17.69
N GLU A 736 -17.64 15.42 -17.87
CA GLU A 736 -18.32 15.88 -19.07
C GLU A 736 -18.20 17.38 -19.27
N HIS A 737 -18.33 18.17 -18.20
CA HIS A 737 -18.26 19.63 -18.24
C HIS A 737 -16.89 20.18 -17.86
N ASN A 738 -15.86 19.37 -17.82
CA ASN A 738 -14.49 19.77 -17.50
C ASN A 738 -14.38 20.61 -16.21
N SER A 739 -14.93 20.11 -15.11
CA SER A 739 -14.91 20.83 -13.82
C SER A 739 -13.49 21.10 -13.31
N GLY A 740 -12.48 20.32 -13.77
CA GLY A 740 -11.06 20.53 -13.49
C GLY A 740 -10.41 21.67 -14.28
N SER A 741 -11.09 22.17 -15.32
CA SER A 741 -10.57 23.23 -16.22
C SER A 741 -9.23 22.85 -16.85
N ASP A 742 -9.10 21.59 -17.34
CA ASP A 742 -7.92 21.14 -18.03
C ASP A 742 -7.74 21.77 -19.42
N ASP A 743 -6.53 21.64 -19.97
CA ASP A 743 -6.10 22.28 -21.22
C ASP A 743 -6.33 21.43 -22.49
N LEU A 744 -6.98 20.26 -22.42
CA LEU A 744 -7.08 19.32 -23.54
C LEU A 744 -7.67 19.94 -24.81
N ALA A 745 -8.84 20.59 -24.71
CA ALA A 745 -9.53 21.20 -25.85
C ALA A 745 -8.72 22.35 -26.48
N VAL A 746 -8.05 23.14 -25.63
CA VAL A 746 -7.17 24.23 -26.07
C VAL A 746 -5.93 23.66 -26.77
N ALA A 747 -5.32 22.64 -26.18
CA ALA A 747 -4.13 21.99 -26.75
C ALA A 747 -4.39 21.33 -28.10
N LEU A 748 -5.57 20.73 -28.31
CA LEU A 748 -6.02 20.22 -29.62
C LEU A 748 -6.14 21.38 -30.64
N THR A 749 -6.80 22.46 -30.27
CA THR A 749 -7.01 23.62 -31.15
C THR A 749 -5.69 24.28 -31.56
N GLU A 750 -4.73 24.35 -30.63
CA GLU A 750 -3.39 24.94 -30.85
C GLU A 750 -2.41 23.96 -31.50
N GLY A 751 -2.77 22.69 -31.68
CA GLY A 751 -1.89 21.64 -32.23
C GLY A 751 -0.77 21.22 -31.28
N ARG A 752 -0.85 21.56 -29.99
CA ARG A 752 0.06 21.07 -28.95
C ARG A 752 -0.22 19.61 -28.60
N LEU A 753 -1.43 19.14 -28.83
CA LEU A 753 -1.87 17.75 -28.70
C LEU A 753 -2.54 17.37 -30.02
N ILE A 754 -2.29 16.15 -30.52
CA ILE A 754 -3.00 15.64 -31.69
C ILE A 754 -4.11 14.68 -31.25
N ARG A 755 -5.16 14.59 -32.09
CA ARG A 755 -6.30 13.69 -31.84
C ARG A 755 -5.87 12.23 -31.62
N GLY A 756 -4.84 11.77 -32.37
CA GLY A 756 -4.31 10.41 -32.24
C GLY A 756 -3.75 10.08 -30.86
N GLU A 757 -3.25 11.06 -30.10
CA GLU A 757 -2.77 10.85 -28.73
C GLU A 757 -3.94 10.57 -27.78
N LEU A 758 -5.05 11.29 -27.89
CA LEU A 758 -6.30 11.02 -27.15
C LEU A 758 -6.91 9.67 -27.55
N GLN A 759 -6.95 9.36 -28.85
CA GLN A 759 -7.45 8.08 -29.36
C GLN A 759 -6.65 6.89 -28.82
N ARG A 760 -5.33 7.05 -28.68
CA ARG A 760 -4.45 6.05 -28.09
C ARG A 760 -4.79 5.81 -26.61
N SER A 761 -4.96 6.87 -25.82
CA SER A 761 -5.36 6.76 -24.41
C SER A 761 -6.77 6.17 -24.27
N ALA A 762 -7.72 6.62 -25.09
CA ALA A 762 -9.07 6.03 -25.13
C ALA A 762 -9.04 4.52 -25.44
N ALA A 763 -8.21 4.10 -26.40
CA ALA A 763 -8.04 2.68 -26.73
C ALA A 763 -7.43 1.88 -25.56
N ASN A 764 -6.46 2.45 -24.81
CA ASN A 764 -5.88 1.81 -23.63
C ASN A 764 -6.93 1.64 -22.52
N ILE A 765 -7.72 2.68 -22.25
CA ILE A 765 -8.84 2.64 -21.29
C ILE A 765 -9.84 1.57 -21.71
N CYS A 766 -10.25 1.54 -22.97
CA CYS A 766 -11.19 0.54 -23.48
C CYS A 766 -10.65 -0.90 -23.34
N ARG A 767 -9.36 -1.13 -23.62
CA ARG A 767 -8.72 -2.45 -23.40
C ARG A 767 -8.72 -2.85 -21.93
N PHE A 768 -8.50 -1.91 -21.02
CA PHE A 768 -8.62 -2.16 -19.58
C PHE A 768 -10.06 -2.54 -19.20
N LEU A 769 -11.04 -1.74 -19.63
CA LEU A 769 -12.46 -1.99 -19.34
C LEU A 769 -12.90 -3.39 -19.79
N LEU A 770 -12.48 -3.85 -20.96
CA LEU A 770 -12.77 -5.20 -21.47
C LEU A 770 -12.34 -6.34 -20.53
N GLN A 771 -11.39 -6.09 -19.65
CA GLN A 771 -10.88 -7.07 -18.68
C GLN A 771 -11.62 -7.03 -17.33
N THR A 772 -12.43 -5.99 -17.08
CA THR A 772 -13.06 -5.74 -15.77
C THR A 772 -14.35 -6.55 -15.57
N PRO A 773 -14.70 -6.87 -14.31
CA PRO A 773 -16.03 -7.36 -13.94
C PRO A 773 -17.15 -6.39 -14.32
N ALA A 774 -16.93 -5.06 -14.23
CA ALA A 774 -17.92 -4.05 -14.63
C ALA A 774 -18.37 -4.24 -16.09
N PHE A 775 -17.43 -4.48 -17.01
CA PHE A 775 -17.77 -4.74 -18.41
C PHE A 775 -18.60 -6.02 -18.57
N ARG A 776 -18.24 -7.10 -17.89
CA ARG A 776 -19.02 -8.36 -17.95
C ARG A 776 -20.44 -8.16 -17.47
N ARG A 777 -20.63 -7.43 -16.36
CA ARG A 777 -21.96 -7.09 -15.81
C ARG A 777 -22.76 -6.25 -16.81
N SER A 778 -22.14 -5.23 -17.41
CA SER A 778 -22.84 -4.31 -18.36
C SER A 778 -23.39 -5.00 -19.60
N ILE A 779 -22.81 -6.13 -20.01
CA ILE A 779 -23.27 -6.92 -21.18
C ILE A 779 -24.02 -8.20 -20.77
N GLY A 780 -24.40 -8.35 -19.50
CA GLY A 780 -25.15 -9.51 -18.99
C GLY A 780 -24.36 -10.82 -18.93
N ARG A 781 -23.02 -10.78 -19.02
CA ARG A 781 -22.15 -11.97 -18.90
C ARG A 781 -21.75 -12.20 -17.44
N THR A 782 -22.73 -12.49 -16.60
CA THR A 782 -22.55 -12.85 -15.20
C THR A 782 -22.35 -14.34 -15.00
N THR A 783 -21.71 -14.73 -13.92
CA THR A 783 -21.41 -16.11 -13.53
C THR A 783 -22.20 -16.50 -12.28
N ALA A 784 -22.23 -17.80 -11.96
CA ALA A 784 -22.80 -18.27 -10.68
C ALA A 784 -22.09 -17.66 -9.47
N LEU A 785 -20.80 -17.37 -9.58
CA LEU A 785 -20.05 -16.66 -8.56
C LEU A 785 -20.56 -15.23 -8.37
N ASP A 786 -20.85 -14.49 -9.44
CA ASP A 786 -21.41 -13.12 -9.33
C ASP A 786 -22.74 -13.14 -8.59
N ALA A 787 -23.63 -14.09 -8.91
CA ALA A 787 -24.89 -14.23 -8.19
C ALA A 787 -24.72 -14.57 -6.70
N GLN A 788 -23.74 -15.39 -6.35
CA GLN A 788 -23.43 -15.71 -4.96
C GLN A 788 -22.87 -14.48 -4.21
N LEU A 789 -21.94 -13.75 -4.81
CA LEU A 789 -21.34 -12.56 -4.18
C LEU A 789 -22.40 -11.44 -4.02
N GLU A 790 -23.31 -11.31 -4.99
CA GLU A 790 -24.43 -10.37 -4.90
C GLU A 790 -25.37 -10.73 -3.73
N ALA A 791 -25.74 -12.00 -3.62
CA ALA A 791 -26.57 -12.47 -2.50
C ALA A 791 -25.89 -12.23 -1.11
N MET A 792 -24.56 -12.43 -1.02
CA MET A 792 -23.81 -12.12 0.19
C MET A 792 -23.85 -10.62 0.50
N ALA A 793 -23.63 -9.77 -0.49
CA ALA A 793 -23.65 -8.32 -0.30
C ALA A 793 -25.05 -7.82 0.09
N GLU A 794 -26.11 -8.42 -0.44
CA GLU A 794 -27.50 -8.14 -0.03
C GLU A 794 -27.74 -8.58 1.43
N GLN A 795 -27.26 -9.76 1.80
CA GLN A 795 -27.36 -10.25 3.16
C GLN A 795 -26.64 -9.37 4.16
N ASP A 796 -25.41 -8.92 3.86
CA ASP A 796 -24.65 -7.98 4.69
C ASP A 796 -25.43 -6.67 4.90
N MET A 797 -26.04 -6.15 3.82
CA MET A 797 -26.87 -4.95 3.91
C MET A 797 -28.13 -5.15 4.74
N GLN A 798 -28.81 -6.29 4.59
CA GLN A 798 -29.99 -6.60 5.40
C GLN A 798 -29.64 -6.72 6.88
N GLN A 799 -28.51 -7.37 7.20
CA GLN A 799 -28.04 -7.49 8.58
C GLN A 799 -27.62 -6.12 9.15
N ALA A 800 -26.92 -5.32 8.38
CA ALA A 800 -26.57 -3.95 8.76
C ALA A 800 -27.83 -3.10 9.00
N ALA A 801 -28.84 -3.22 8.14
CA ALA A 801 -30.13 -2.56 8.32
C ALA A 801 -30.83 -2.99 9.62
N GLN A 802 -30.84 -4.30 9.92
CA GLN A 802 -31.42 -4.82 11.17
C GLN A 802 -30.72 -4.31 12.44
N ASN A 803 -29.43 -4.02 12.34
CA ASN A 803 -28.63 -3.46 13.44
C ASN A 803 -28.76 -1.94 13.55
N GLY A 804 -29.39 -1.28 12.56
CA GLY A 804 -29.65 0.16 12.57
C GLY A 804 -30.75 0.53 13.59
N GLN A 805 -30.74 1.79 14.00
CA GLN A 805 -31.83 2.31 14.85
C GLN A 805 -33.15 2.27 14.06
N PRO A 806 -34.26 1.82 14.65
CA PRO A 806 -35.54 1.73 13.95
C PRO A 806 -36.08 3.13 13.59
N LEU A 807 -36.55 3.28 12.35
CA LEU A 807 -37.18 4.51 11.86
C LEU A 807 -38.35 4.15 10.95
N THR A 808 -39.52 4.72 11.17
CA THR A 808 -40.71 4.43 10.35
C THR A 808 -41.14 5.66 9.57
N LEU A 809 -41.32 5.54 8.26
CA LEU A 809 -41.76 6.60 7.37
C LEU A 809 -43.30 6.53 7.16
N HIS A 810 -44.03 7.52 7.71
CA HIS A 810 -45.48 7.64 7.55
C HIS A 810 -45.91 8.99 6.90
N GLY A 811 -45.06 9.56 6.06
CA GLY A 811 -45.27 10.86 5.46
C GLY A 811 -44.19 11.85 5.86
N GLY A 812 -44.11 12.26 7.12
CA GLY A 812 -43.02 13.05 7.67
C GLY A 812 -42.49 12.42 8.95
N VAL A 813 -41.19 12.40 9.17
CA VAL A 813 -40.56 11.91 10.40
C VAL A 813 -39.37 12.81 10.77
N SER A 814 -39.23 13.14 12.05
CA SER A 814 -38.05 13.80 12.61
C SER A 814 -37.13 12.76 13.25
N ILE A 815 -35.87 12.90 13.03
CA ILE A 815 -34.79 12.11 13.64
C ILE A 815 -34.20 12.99 14.75
N ASP A 816 -34.06 12.45 15.96
CA ASP A 816 -33.39 13.14 17.05
C ASP A 816 -31.89 13.35 16.67
N PRO A 817 -31.41 14.60 16.58
CA PRO A 817 -30.01 14.88 16.28
C PRO A 817 -29.05 14.20 17.26
N ALA A 818 -29.42 14.02 18.51
CA ALA A 818 -28.62 13.33 19.53
C ALA A 818 -28.47 11.82 19.28
N ALA A 819 -29.31 11.23 18.42
CA ALA A 819 -29.18 9.84 17.98
C ALA A 819 -28.13 9.67 16.86
N ILE A 820 -27.58 10.78 16.34
CA ILE A 820 -26.60 10.76 15.25
C ILE A 820 -25.22 11.06 15.81
N ASP A 821 -24.35 10.05 15.80
CA ASP A 821 -22.93 10.22 16.15
C ASP A 821 -22.21 10.96 14.99
N ASN A 822 -21.93 12.25 15.20
CA ASN A 822 -21.30 13.15 14.25
C ASN A 822 -19.78 13.34 14.48
N GLY A 823 -19.16 12.39 15.19
CA GLY A 823 -17.71 12.35 15.41
C GLY A 823 -16.91 12.07 14.13
N TYR A 824 -15.60 12.25 14.20
CA TYR A 824 -14.69 11.94 13.11
C TYR A 824 -14.81 10.47 12.67
N ARG A 825 -15.07 10.24 11.36
CA ARG A 825 -15.25 8.92 10.75
C ARG A 825 -16.33 8.06 11.43
N ARG A 826 -17.38 8.69 11.96
CA ARG A 826 -18.51 7.99 12.55
C ARG A 826 -19.63 7.76 11.55
N THR A 827 -20.28 6.63 11.70
CA THR A 827 -21.46 6.26 10.93
C THR A 827 -22.62 6.04 11.87
N THR A 828 -23.73 6.76 11.62
CA THR A 828 -25.02 6.43 12.24
C THR A 828 -25.94 5.85 11.18
N ALA A 829 -26.63 4.79 11.54
CA ALA A 829 -27.47 4.02 10.65
C ALA A 829 -28.87 3.82 11.22
N PHE A 830 -29.85 3.90 10.32
CA PHE A 830 -31.26 3.65 10.63
C PHE A 830 -31.79 2.51 9.76
N CYS A 831 -32.50 1.57 10.39
CA CYS A 831 -33.35 0.59 9.70
C CYS A 831 -34.69 1.27 9.42
N VAL A 832 -34.88 1.71 8.18
CA VAL A 832 -36.07 2.46 7.76
C VAL A 832 -37.13 1.52 7.24
N MET A 833 -38.32 1.56 7.86
CA MET A 833 -39.52 0.84 7.42
C MET A 833 -40.48 1.85 6.78
N VAL A 834 -40.88 1.61 5.54
CA VAL A 834 -41.72 2.50 4.77
C VAL A 834 -43.20 2.07 4.91
N GLU A 835 -44.03 2.85 5.60
CA GLU A 835 -45.46 2.60 5.64
C GLU A 835 -46.20 3.33 4.49
N GLN A 836 -45.69 4.48 4.10
CA GLN A 836 -46.23 5.25 2.98
C GLN A 836 -45.18 5.40 1.88
N GLY A 837 -45.37 4.75 0.74
CA GLY A 837 -44.48 4.84 -0.42
C GLY A 837 -44.49 6.23 -1.08
N GLY A 838 -43.39 6.60 -1.69
CA GLY A 838 -43.23 7.85 -2.42
C GLY A 838 -41.78 8.35 -2.47
N ALA A 839 -41.62 9.60 -2.93
CA ALA A 839 -40.32 10.27 -2.92
C ALA A 839 -40.19 11.09 -1.63
N TYR A 840 -39.10 10.90 -0.92
CA TYR A 840 -38.82 11.61 0.34
C TYR A 840 -37.69 12.60 0.16
N THR A 841 -37.78 13.74 0.85
CA THR A 841 -36.70 14.71 0.97
C THR A 841 -36.18 14.71 2.40
N LEU A 842 -34.89 14.52 2.54
CA LEU A 842 -34.16 14.72 3.79
C LEU A 842 -33.89 16.22 3.96
N HIS A 843 -34.20 16.74 5.11
CA HIS A 843 -33.84 18.10 5.56
C HIS A 843 -32.84 18.00 6.69
N LEU A 844 -31.75 18.73 6.59
CA LEU A 844 -30.66 18.77 7.56
C LEU A 844 -30.38 20.22 7.93
N ARG A 845 -30.47 20.55 9.22
CA ARG A 845 -30.07 21.85 9.76
C ARG A 845 -28.85 21.69 10.61
N CYS A 846 -27.73 22.30 10.18
CA CYS A 846 -26.43 22.13 10.81
C CYS A 846 -25.59 23.40 10.77
N ARG A 847 -24.54 23.46 11.61
CA ARG A 847 -23.52 24.51 11.61
C ARG A 847 -22.15 23.95 11.99
N ALA A 848 -21.08 24.72 11.79
CA ALA A 848 -19.77 24.40 12.30
C ALA A 848 -19.69 24.71 13.80
N MET A 849 -19.14 23.80 14.59
CA MET A 849 -18.85 24.00 16.00
C MET A 849 -17.79 25.11 16.17
N PRO A 850 -17.86 25.91 17.24
CA PRO A 850 -16.86 26.92 17.56
C PRO A 850 -15.48 26.27 17.72
N GLY A 851 -14.43 26.93 17.21
CA GLY A 851 -13.05 26.47 17.33
C GLY A 851 -12.51 25.74 16.09
N ASN A 852 -13.34 25.41 15.11
CA ASN A 852 -12.86 24.87 13.84
C ASN A 852 -12.08 25.93 13.03
N SER A 853 -11.05 25.49 12.32
CA SER A 853 -10.38 26.35 11.33
C SER A 853 -11.41 26.84 10.30
N PRO A 854 -11.44 28.15 9.94
CA PRO A 854 -12.39 28.66 8.95
C PRO A 854 -12.37 27.95 7.60
N LEU A 855 -11.23 27.36 7.24
CA LEU A 855 -11.03 26.62 5.98
C LEU A 855 -11.31 25.11 6.12
N ALA A 856 -11.56 24.61 7.32
CA ALA A 856 -11.89 23.20 7.52
C ALA A 856 -13.17 22.85 6.73
N GLN A 857 -13.13 21.75 6.00
CA GLN A 857 -14.30 21.18 5.33
C GLN A 857 -14.87 20.05 6.20
N ILE A 858 -16.13 20.18 6.57
CA ILE A 858 -16.81 19.27 7.48
C ILE A 858 -17.96 18.59 6.71
N PRO A 859 -17.71 17.43 6.09
CA PRO A 859 -18.68 16.72 5.28
C PRO A 859 -19.55 15.75 6.10
N VAL A 860 -20.82 15.60 5.70
CA VAL A 860 -21.65 14.45 6.01
C VAL A 860 -22.17 13.85 4.70
N SER A 861 -21.91 12.56 4.49
CA SER A 861 -22.39 11.80 3.34
C SER A 861 -23.60 10.94 3.74
N ILE A 862 -24.64 10.98 2.89
CA ILE A 862 -25.93 10.33 3.12
C ILE A 862 -26.13 9.24 2.09
N PHE A 863 -26.51 8.03 2.56
CA PHE A 863 -26.72 6.85 1.74
C PHE A 863 -28.07 6.21 2.07
N ALA A 864 -28.82 5.82 1.02
CA ALA A 864 -30.02 5.01 1.13
C ALA A 864 -29.75 3.63 0.50
N GLY A 865 -29.61 2.60 1.34
CA GLY A 865 -29.14 1.30 0.88
C GLY A 865 -27.75 1.39 0.26
N ARG A 866 -27.65 0.98 -1.01
CA ARG A 866 -26.43 1.08 -1.84
C ARG A 866 -26.33 2.40 -2.61
N VAL A 867 -27.35 3.24 -2.53
CA VAL A 867 -27.40 4.48 -3.30
C VAL A 867 -26.76 5.60 -2.50
N PHE A 868 -25.77 6.24 -3.07
CA PHE A 868 -25.27 7.53 -2.61
C PHE A 868 -26.33 8.60 -2.90
N VAL A 869 -26.75 9.32 -1.86
CA VAL A 869 -27.77 10.37 -1.98
C VAL A 869 -27.11 11.72 -2.19
N LYS A 870 -26.28 12.14 -1.25
CA LYS A 870 -25.62 13.46 -1.29
C LYS A 870 -24.52 13.56 -0.23
N THR A 871 -23.47 14.31 -0.50
CA THR A 871 -22.61 14.88 0.54
C THR A 871 -22.97 16.33 0.78
N ILE A 872 -23.22 16.68 2.04
CA ILE A 872 -23.40 18.04 2.50
C ILE A 872 -22.11 18.45 3.19
N THR A 873 -21.45 19.49 2.72
CA THR A 873 -20.21 20.00 3.29
C THR A 873 -20.42 21.41 3.79
N ILE A 874 -20.07 21.67 5.03
CA ILE A 874 -19.95 23.01 5.59
C ILE A 874 -18.49 23.35 5.82
N THR A 875 -18.15 24.64 5.80
CA THR A 875 -16.81 25.11 6.18
C THR A 875 -16.80 25.51 7.65
N GLY A 876 -15.64 25.49 8.28
CA GLY A 876 -15.48 25.93 9.68
C GLY A 876 -15.86 27.40 9.91
N ALA A 877 -16.01 28.22 8.86
CA ALA A 877 -16.51 29.58 8.91
C ALA A 877 -18.04 29.66 9.02
N GLN A 878 -18.79 28.58 8.73
CA GLN A 878 -20.26 28.55 8.75
C GLN A 878 -20.79 28.27 10.18
N THR A 879 -20.63 29.23 11.07
CA THR A 879 -21.07 29.16 12.48
C THR A 879 -22.54 29.45 12.70
N ASP A 880 -23.24 30.04 11.70
CA ASP A 880 -24.67 30.18 11.70
C ASP A 880 -25.36 28.91 11.20
N TRP A 881 -26.60 28.69 11.65
CA TRP A 881 -27.39 27.56 11.22
C TRP A 881 -27.72 27.62 9.72
N CYS A 882 -27.34 26.59 9.01
CA CYS A 882 -27.61 26.40 7.57
C CYS A 882 -28.58 25.23 7.38
N GLU A 883 -29.45 25.35 6.38
CA GLU A 883 -30.42 24.34 6.00
C GLU A 883 -30.02 23.70 4.66
N PHE A 884 -30.07 22.39 4.61
CA PHE A 884 -29.75 21.61 3.43
C PHE A 884 -30.83 20.57 3.15
N THR A 885 -30.99 20.21 1.89
CA THR A 885 -31.91 19.17 1.45
C THR A 885 -31.24 18.14 0.58
N ALA A 886 -31.73 16.88 0.67
CA ALA A 886 -31.32 15.79 -0.19
C ALA A 886 -32.53 14.93 -0.55
N ALA A 887 -32.75 14.69 -1.84
CA ALA A 887 -33.83 13.83 -2.31
C ALA A 887 -33.40 12.35 -2.18
N LEU A 888 -34.19 11.55 -1.49
CA LEU A 888 -33.97 10.10 -1.46
C LEU A 888 -34.52 9.46 -2.76
N PRO A 889 -34.04 8.27 -3.16
CA PRO A 889 -34.71 7.45 -4.16
C PRO A 889 -36.17 7.23 -3.77
N ALA A 890 -37.05 7.13 -4.76
CA ALA A 890 -38.44 6.75 -4.49
C ALA A 890 -38.49 5.35 -3.89
N VAL A 891 -39.35 5.18 -2.86
CA VAL A 891 -39.47 3.93 -2.10
C VAL A 891 -40.93 3.46 -2.10
N ASP A 892 -41.13 2.15 -2.09
CA ASP A 892 -42.45 1.54 -2.07
C ASP A 892 -42.94 1.30 -0.62
N ALA A 893 -44.26 1.30 -0.43
CA ALA A 893 -44.85 0.93 0.86
C ALA A 893 -44.51 -0.54 1.18
N GLY A 894 -44.06 -0.79 2.43
CA GLY A 894 -43.56 -2.08 2.88
C GLY A 894 -42.09 -2.33 2.62
N GLU A 895 -41.40 -1.42 1.91
CA GLU A 895 -39.94 -1.50 1.72
C GLU A 895 -39.20 -1.25 3.03
N VAL A 896 -38.08 -1.94 3.20
CA VAL A 896 -37.12 -1.74 4.29
C VAL A 896 -35.76 -1.44 3.69
N PHE A 897 -35.17 -0.34 4.09
CA PHE A 897 -33.83 0.04 3.62
C PHE A 897 -32.96 0.61 4.75
N TYR A 898 -31.68 0.74 4.46
CA TYR A 898 -30.65 1.18 5.40
C TYR A 898 -30.27 2.64 5.08
N LEU A 899 -30.68 3.59 5.94
CA LEU A 899 -30.31 5.00 5.84
C LEU A 899 -29.06 5.25 6.70
N ARG A 900 -28.00 5.76 6.10
CA ARG A 900 -26.72 6.02 6.78
C ARG A 900 -26.32 7.48 6.65
N PHE A 901 -25.77 8.01 7.75
CA PHE A 901 -25.05 9.26 7.82
C PHE A 901 -23.60 8.96 8.16
N TYR A 902 -22.68 9.28 7.27
CA TYR A 902 -21.24 9.13 7.49
C TYR A 902 -20.57 10.49 7.60
N PHE A 903 -19.93 10.76 8.74
CA PHE A 903 -19.20 12.00 9.01
C PHE A 903 -17.71 11.79 8.73
N GLY A 904 -17.20 12.38 7.66
CA GLY A 904 -15.77 12.31 7.29
C GLY A 904 -14.88 13.14 8.20
N GLN A 905 -15.46 14.16 8.89
CA GLN A 905 -14.80 15.03 9.86
C GLN A 905 -15.71 15.29 11.04
N SER A 906 -15.11 15.53 12.21
CA SER A 906 -15.82 16.07 13.38
C SER A 906 -16.03 17.59 13.23
N GLY A 907 -16.87 18.16 14.11
CA GLY A 907 -17.04 19.61 14.19
C GLY A 907 -18.30 20.16 13.51
N MET A 908 -19.23 19.29 13.10
CA MET A 908 -20.58 19.66 12.69
C MET A 908 -21.53 19.52 13.87
N GLU A 909 -22.31 20.57 14.17
CA GLU A 909 -23.43 20.55 15.12
C GLU A 909 -24.73 20.39 14.36
N LEU A 910 -25.58 19.46 14.77
CA LEU A 910 -26.90 19.19 14.18
C LEU A 910 -28.01 19.77 15.08
N ASP A 911 -28.97 20.46 14.49
CA ASP A 911 -30.13 21.01 15.20
C ASP A 911 -31.46 20.30 14.83
N ALA A 912 -31.62 19.99 13.54
CA ALA A 912 -32.79 19.29 13.05
C ALA A 912 -32.46 18.36 11.89
N VAL A 913 -33.05 17.19 11.91
CA VAL A 913 -33.00 16.21 10.82
C VAL A 913 -34.41 15.67 10.61
N SER A 914 -34.94 15.77 9.39
CA SER A 914 -36.26 15.23 9.06
C SER A 914 -36.32 14.64 7.67
N LEU A 915 -37.25 13.73 7.46
CA LEU A 915 -37.60 13.16 6.17
C LEU A 915 -39.06 13.51 5.88
N ASP A 916 -39.34 14.22 4.79
CA ASP A 916 -40.68 14.63 4.42
C ASP A 916 -41.06 14.03 3.06
N LEU A 917 -42.26 13.46 2.96
CA LEU A 917 -42.82 12.96 1.72
C LEU A 917 -43.12 14.11 0.78
N LEU A 918 -42.59 14.04 -0.43
CA LEU A 918 -42.93 14.98 -1.49
C LEU A 918 -44.41 14.76 -1.87
N SER A 919 -45.20 15.82 -1.73
CA SER A 919 -46.63 15.81 -2.04
C SER A 919 -46.92 15.78 -3.54
#